data_abe4e08603be9c5434f7d254922fe778
#
_entry.id   abe4e08603be9c5434f7d254922fe778
#
_cell.length_a   1.000
_cell.length_b   1.000
_cell.length_c   1.000
_cell.angle_alpha   90.00
_cell.angle_beta   90.00
_cell.angle_gamma   90.00
#
_symmetry.space_group_name_H-M   'P 1'
#
loop_
_entity.id
_entity.type
_entity.pdbx_description
1 polymer ?
#
loop_
_entity_poly.entity_id
_entity_poly.type
_entity_poly.pdbx_seq_one_letter_code
_entity_poly.pdbx_strand_id
1 'polypeptide(L)'
;MKRLSNRIEFAFKKWIFYICGAVMFFFSFVSCTKDEEATLSQGVIHTYKVAVFMDTQEMTRWQRTGKWALENLDKAQKNLKNKIKLELIYKNQDDSDIESYMDQVVEDTSVVAIIGPTSSILAEKMAQKIASCSKQHKPMITPAATNVEFQRKFAACDFLWNLSESDITQIEVLMSRAVKTDEHAKKIPIYLLTKDDAKSSGVSNVYADWFGFIAEEYGLDVKGVYLYKNEDDVRRYARELCGTDYKKADNVLVFNPSNPSIAAAFDQEIGIQREKLSRGKYLYTPRIFCSDTFVSDETAASMRNADYEGVDLFSNPETGFHIAYEKHFGETLTNGEAQYYDAICLLTYALEHRFITQSSLVKAINDIVDGQEKSGYSWYPEDMAIVLQKISLGECPNIDGVSSSWIFSEKSHVSVIGSTYRYWKLYNQHFITLEYISTEGSKHASSSKDMWNWTASRIDVVEADVPDYNYPELKGRWALLVAGSNSWKNYRFQADVFSMYQYLISQGYSKDHIVLIAEDDIAQNPSNPTPGTLYIKEGGVNVYDQSAIDYHLRNLTPNDIGDILQGKQSDHLPKVIKATANDNIFIFWSSHGTPGKLDFGSDLQKTISYRELKEGLQETAHRKLMMVVEACYSGGLGETCLGIPGAIFLTAANPYEPSHADMWSEKNGVYLSNSFTIGFLKSITENPRISLRDLYYKLAISTHGSHVKLYNERSYGNVYNNLMDEFFGNQPLIVGQQVAFSPHCSNLWRDSQE
;
A
#
# COMPACT_ATOMS: atom_id res chain seq x y z
N MET A 1 -27.48 26.47 46.55
CA MET A 1 -28.51 25.44 46.35
C MET A 1 -28.96 25.22 44.90
N LYS A 2 -29.04 26.22 44.01
CA LYS A 2 -29.42 26.00 42.57
C LYS A 2 -28.42 25.20 41.71
N ARG A 3 -27.13 25.12 42.08
CA ARG A 3 -26.13 24.33 41.33
C ARG A 3 -26.07 22.84 41.69
N LEU A 4 -26.61 22.43 42.83
CA LEU A 4 -26.71 21.03 43.23
C LEU A 4 -27.95 20.35 42.65
N SER A 5 -29.04 21.11 42.49
CA SER A 5 -30.31 20.63 41.86
C SER A 5 -30.13 20.19 40.40
N ASN A 6 -29.36 20.97 39.61
CA ASN A 6 -29.17 20.65 38.18
C ASN A 6 -28.23 19.47 37.93
N ARG A 7 -27.33 19.12 38.88
CA ARG A 7 -26.47 17.92 38.75
C ARG A 7 -27.21 16.64 39.11
N ILE A 8 -28.16 16.69 40.00
CA ILE A 8 -28.98 15.55 40.41
C ILE A 8 -30.00 15.22 39.30
N GLU A 9 -30.59 16.25 38.67
CA GLU A 9 -31.53 16.06 37.57
C GLU A 9 -30.86 15.48 36.29
N PHE A 10 -29.62 15.87 36.03
CA PHE A 10 -28.84 15.33 34.89
C PHE A 10 -28.36 13.87 35.13
N ALA A 11 -28.03 13.53 36.37
CA ALA A 11 -27.70 12.17 36.76
C ALA A 11 -28.90 11.24 36.72
N PHE A 12 -30.09 11.75 37.13
CA PHE A 12 -31.34 10.97 37.14
C PHE A 12 -31.84 10.69 35.71
N LYS A 13 -31.73 11.68 34.80
CA LYS A 13 -32.08 11.46 33.37
C LYS A 13 -31.16 10.46 32.68
N LYS A 14 -29.87 10.44 33.02
CA LYS A 14 -28.92 9.44 32.51
C LYS A 14 -29.21 8.02 33.04
N TRP A 15 -29.63 7.91 34.29
CA TRP A 15 -29.99 6.61 34.91
C TRP A 15 -31.27 6.02 34.32
N ILE A 16 -32.26 6.84 34.01
CA ILE A 16 -33.52 6.42 33.34
C ILE A 16 -33.22 5.94 31.92
N PHE A 17 -32.29 6.57 31.18
CA PHE A 17 -31.89 6.12 29.84
C PHE A 17 -31.19 4.75 29.89
N TYR A 18 -30.38 4.48 30.91
CA TYR A 18 -29.73 3.16 31.08
C TYR A 18 -30.70 2.07 31.50
N ILE A 19 -31.69 2.38 32.30
CA ILE A 19 -32.72 1.42 32.73
C ILE A 19 -33.69 1.13 31.58
N CYS A 20 -34.12 2.12 30.82
CA CYS A 20 -34.95 1.90 29.63
C CYS A 20 -34.21 1.14 28.52
N GLY A 21 -32.91 1.36 28.33
CA GLY A 21 -32.06 0.58 27.41
C GLY A 21 -31.91 -0.88 27.86
N ALA A 22 -31.71 -1.12 29.15
CA ALA A 22 -31.57 -2.48 29.72
C ALA A 22 -32.92 -3.24 29.71
N VAL A 23 -34.03 -2.57 29.92
CA VAL A 23 -35.37 -3.20 29.88
C VAL A 23 -35.78 -3.53 28.46
N MET A 24 -35.42 -2.72 27.44
CA MET A 24 -35.61 -3.10 26.03
C MET A 24 -34.70 -4.26 25.58
N PHE A 25 -33.53 -4.41 26.20
CA PHE A 25 -32.62 -5.55 25.89
C PHE A 25 -33.12 -6.86 26.55
N PHE A 26 -33.84 -6.80 27.68
CA PHE A 26 -34.36 -7.99 28.35
C PHE A 26 -35.69 -8.50 27.82
N PHE A 27 -36.49 -7.64 27.15
CA PHE A 27 -37.75 -8.08 26.52
C PHE A 27 -37.54 -8.69 25.12
N SER A 28 -36.33 -8.67 24.59
CA SER A 28 -35.98 -9.30 23.30
C SER A 28 -35.57 -10.77 23.42
N PHE A 29 -35.52 -11.34 24.64
CA PHE A 29 -35.01 -12.70 24.85
C PHE A 29 -36.06 -13.70 25.40
N VAL A 30 -37.31 -13.36 25.47
CA VAL A 30 -38.36 -14.30 25.86
C VAL A 30 -39.51 -14.24 24.85
N SER A 31 -39.32 -14.87 23.72
CA SER A 31 -40.32 -15.62 22.95
C SER A 31 -39.71 -16.05 21.62
N CYS A 32 -39.15 -17.23 21.60
CA CYS A 32 -38.93 -17.96 20.33
C CYS A 32 -38.96 -19.46 20.59
N THR A 33 -40.14 -20.00 20.56
CA THR A 33 -40.36 -21.38 20.15
C THR A 33 -41.68 -21.38 19.37
N LYS A 34 -41.53 -21.19 18.07
CA LYS A 34 -42.36 -21.80 17.03
C LYS A 34 -41.68 -21.50 15.70
N ASP A 35 -41.32 -22.56 15.00
CA ASP A 35 -40.89 -22.54 13.62
C ASP A 35 -41.97 -21.88 12.76
N GLU A 36 -41.75 -20.59 12.46
CA GLU A 36 -42.25 -19.98 11.24
C GLU A 36 -41.00 -19.65 10.44
N GLU A 37 -40.70 -20.49 9.44
CA GLU A 37 -39.94 -20.06 8.29
C GLU A 37 -40.60 -18.79 7.77
N ALA A 38 -40.09 -17.64 8.19
CA ALA A 38 -40.38 -16.38 7.52
C ALA A 38 -39.84 -16.55 6.11
N THR A 39 -40.74 -16.84 5.17
CA THR A 39 -40.48 -16.64 3.76
C THR A 39 -40.02 -15.21 3.62
N LEU A 40 -38.69 -15.00 3.59
CA LEU A 40 -38.05 -13.77 3.15
C LEU A 40 -38.65 -13.48 1.78
N SER A 41 -39.54 -12.47 1.70
CA SER A 41 -40.07 -12.00 0.42
C SER A 41 -38.85 -11.72 -0.44
N GLN A 42 -38.69 -12.45 -1.53
CA GLN A 42 -37.64 -12.18 -2.48
C GLN A 42 -37.80 -10.72 -2.90
N GLY A 43 -36.81 -9.87 -2.52
CA GLY A 43 -36.84 -8.46 -2.87
C GLY A 43 -36.93 -8.29 -4.39
N VAL A 44 -37.58 -7.21 -4.82
CA VAL A 44 -37.71 -6.90 -6.25
C VAL A 44 -36.33 -6.52 -6.78
N ILE A 45 -35.88 -7.20 -7.85
CA ILE A 45 -34.61 -6.93 -8.51
C ILE A 45 -34.85 -6.01 -9.69
N HIS A 46 -34.18 -4.86 -9.69
CA HIS A 46 -34.16 -3.91 -10.80
C HIS A 46 -32.83 -4.04 -11.54
N THR A 47 -32.86 -4.53 -12.77
CA THR A 47 -31.66 -4.74 -13.60
C THR A 47 -31.46 -3.59 -14.56
N TYR A 48 -30.23 -3.05 -14.62
CA TYR A 48 -29.84 -1.93 -15.47
C TYR A 48 -28.62 -2.31 -16.30
N LYS A 49 -28.68 -2.02 -17.61
CA LYS A 49 -27.56 -2.24 -18.53
C LYS A 49 -26.60 -1.06 -18.51
N VAL A 50 -25.32 -1.35 -18.36
CA VAL A 50 -24.22 -0.38 -18.36
C VAL A 50 -23.21 -0.78 -19.42
N ALA A 51 -22.91 0.09 -20.37
CA ALA A 51 -21.83 -0.14 -21.34
C ALA A 51 -20.48 0.18 -20.70
N VAL A 52 -19.52 -0.74 -20.87
CA VAL A 52 -18.16 -0.62 -20.29
C VAL A 52 -17.15 -0.69 -21.42
N PHE A 53 -16.34 0.38 -21.56
CA PHE A 53 -15.29 0.48 -22.57
C PHE A 53 -13.93 0.42 -21.92
N MET A 54 -13.10 -0.53 -22.34
CA MET A 54 -11.75 -0.73 -21.83
C MET A 54 -10.84 -1.31 -22.91
N ASP A 55 -9.52 -1.21 -22.71
CA ASP A 55 -8.55 -1.74 -23.64
C ASP A 55 -8.43 -3.27 -23.58
N THR A 56 -7.75 -3.83 -24.58
CA THR A 56 -7.59 -5.27 -24.72
C THR A 56 -6.77 -5.89 -23.58
N GLN A 57 -5.73 -5.18 -23.15
CA GLN A 57 -4.76 -5.73 -22.21
C GLN A 57 -5.39 -5.93 -20.82
N GLU A 58 -6.17 -4.95 -20.37
CA GLU A 58 -6.77 -4.94 -19.05
C GLU A 58 -8.15 -5.63 -18.98
N MET A 59 -8.77 -5.92 -20.12
CA MET A 59 -10.18 -6.38 -20.18
C MET A 59 -10.48 -7.57 -19.26
N THR A 60 -9.68 -8.64 -19.33
CA THR A 60 -9.94 -9.86 -18.55
C THR A 60 -9.82 -9.58 -17.04
N ARG A 61 -8.88 -8.76 -16.68
CA ARG A 61 -8.58 -8.38 -15.30
C ARG A 61 -9.71 -7.54 -14.72
N TRP A 62 -10.08 -6.48 -15.40
CA TRP A 62 -11.16 -5.59 -14.97
C TRP A 62 -12.54 -6.27 -14.97
N GLN A 63 -12.78 -7.23 -15.85
CA GLN A 63 -13.98 -8.05 -15.80
C GLN A 63 -14.10 -8.84 -14.48
N ARG A 64 -12.98 -9.39 -13.97
CA ARG A 64 -12.94 -10.07 -12.67
C ARG A 64 -13.20 -9.11 -11.53
N THR A 65 -12.58 -7.94 -11.56
CA THR A 65 -12.77 -6.87 -10.57
C THR A 65 -14.21 -6.36 -10.57
N GLY A 66 -14.80 -6.14 -11.74
CA GLY A 66 -16.21 -5.78 -11.87
C GLY A 66 -17.15 -6.84 -11.30
N LYS A 67 -16.87 -8.13 -11.57
CA LYS A 67 -17.62 -9.24 -10.97
C LYS A 67 -17.53 -9.24 -9.44
N TRP A 68 -16.34 -9.01 -8.89
CA TRP A 68 -16.13 -8.92 -7.44
C TRP A 68 -16.87 -7.73 -6.82
N ALA A 69 -16.87 -6.56 -7.48
CA ALA A 69 -17.67 -5.41 -7.04
C ALA A 69 -19.17 -5.75 -6.98
N LEU A 70 -19.70 -6.39 -8.02
CA LEU A 70 -21.10 -6.80 -8.06
C LEU A 70 -21.45 -7.85 -6.98
N GLU A 71 -20.55 -8.79 -6.71
CA GLU A 71 -20.71 -9.78 -5.64
C GLU A 71 -20.73 -9.12 -4.25
N ASN A 72 -19.90 -8.11 -4.01
CA ASN A 72 -19.89 -7.36 -2.75
C ASN A 72 -21.17 -6.52 -2.60
N LEU A 73 -21.60 -5.86 -3.66
CA LEU A 73 -22.86 -5.12 -3.70
C LEU A 73 -24.09 -6.04 -3.49
N ASP A 74 -24.08 -7.24 -4.07
CA ASP A 74 -25.16 -8.21 -3.85
C ASP A 74 -25.24 -8.68 -2.40
N LYS A 75 -24.09 -8.92 -1.77
CA LYS A 75 -24.01 -9.21 -0.31
C LYS A 75 -24.56 -8.05 0.51
N ALA A 76 -24.18 -6.82 0.19
CA ALA A 76 -24.63 -5.61 0.88
C ALA A 76 -26.15 -5.40 0.76
N GLN A 77 -26.73 -5.75 -0.38
CA GLN A 77 -28.17 -5.61 -0.64
C GLN A 77 -29.05 -6.74 -0.09
N LYS A 78 -28.47 -7.73 0.61
CA LYS A 78 -29.17 -8.96 1.02
C LYS A 78 -30.51 -8.66 1.74
N ASN A 79 -30.55 -7.63 2.58
CA ASN A 79 -31.70 -7.29 3.41
C ASN A 79 -32.57 -6.16 2.84
N LEU A 80 -32.26 -5.64 1.65
CA LEU A 80 -33.06 -4.59 1.01
C LEU A 80 -34.29 -5.18 0.30
N LYS A 81 -35.40 -4.45 0.33
CA LYS A 81 -36.62 -4.80 -0.39
C LYS A 81 -36.49 -4.63 -1.90
N ASN A 82 -35.75 -3.62 -2.32
CA ASN A 82 -35.39 -3.36 -3.70
C ASN A 82 -33.88 -3.61 -3.84
N LYS A 83 -33.50 -4.28 -4.92
CA LYS A 83 -32.10 -4.57 -5.20
C LYS A 83 -31.75 -4.06 -6.58
N ILE A 84 -30.67 -3.31 -6.65
CA ILE A 84 -30.10 -2.81 -7.91
C ILE A 84 -29.12 -3.86 -8.43
N LYS A 85 -29.31 -4.29 -9.66
CA LYS A 85 -28.38 -5.18 -10.35
C LYS A 85 -27.88 -4.50 -11.62
N LEU A 86 -26.56 -4.42 -11.79
CA LEU A 86 -25.95 -3.97 -13.03
C LEU A 86 -25.64 -5.15 -13.94
N GLU A 87 -26.01 -5.02 -15.21
CA GLU A 87 -25.55 -5.88 -16.31
C GLU A 87 -24.47 -5.12 -17.07
N LEU A 88 -23.20 -5.47 -16.84
CA LEU A 88 -22.05 -4.83 -17.47
C LEU A 88 -21.81 -5.41 -18.86
N ILE A 89 -21.93 -4.59 -19.89
CA ILE A 89 -21.75 -4.96 -21.30
C ILE A 89 -20.38 -4.42 -21.73
N TYR A 90 -19.41 -5.31 -21.85
CA TYR A 90 -18.03 -4.97 -22.15
C TYR A 90 -17.78 -4.83 -23.66
N LYS A 91 -17.07 -3.79 -24.04
CA LYS A 91 -16.59 -3.54 -25.40
C LYS A 91 -15.12 -3.17 -25.35
N ASN A 92 -14.33 -3.84 -26.20
CA ASN A 92 -12.94 -3.48 -26.39
C ASN A 92 -12.84 -2.14 -27.11
N GLN A 93 -12.18 -1.16 -26.49
CA GLN A 93 -12.01 0.17 -27.08
C GLN A 93 -11.01 0.21 -28.25
N ASP A 94 -10.20 -0.83 -28.44
CA ASP A 94 -9.24 -0.97 -29.54
C ASP A 94 -9.86 -1.58 -30.80
N ASP A 95 -11.14 -2.00 -30.73
CA ASP A 95 -11.83 -2.57 -31.88
C ASP A 95 -12.02 -1.54 -33.00
N SER A 96 -11.86 -1.95 -34.25
CA SER A 96 -11.99 -1.09 -35.44
C SER A 96 -13.37 -0.48 -35.61
N ASP A 97 -14.42 -1.08 -35.02
CA ASP A 97 -15.80 -0.61 -35.11
C ASP A 97 -16.24 0.25 -33.91
N ILE A 98 -15.30 0.62 -33.05
CA ILE A 98 -15.59 1.25 -31.75
C ILE A 98 -16.42 2.53 -31.89
N GLU A 99 -16.15 3.41 -32.87
CA GLU A 99 -16.88 4.66 -33.04
C GLU A 99 -18.36 4.41 -33.44
N SER A 100 -18.60 3.41 -34.29
CA SER A 100 -19.96 3.00 -34.65
C SER A 100 -20.70 2.39 -33.49
N TYR A 101 -20.01 1.61 -32.63
CA TYR A 101 -20.58 1.06 -31.42
C TYR A 101 -20.90 2.14 -30.36
N MET A 102 -20.07 3.17 -30.26
CA MET A 102 -20.37 4.33 -29.41
C MET A 102 -21.67 5.03 -29.81
N ASP A 103 -21.89 5.23 -31.13
CA ASP A 103 -23.14 5.80 -31.63
C ASP A 103 -24.36 4.94 -31.25
N GLN A 104 -24.24 3.62 -31.39
CA GLN A 104 -25.29 2.69 -30.98
C GLN A 104 -25.58 2.78 -29.50
N VAL A 105 -24.56 2.82 -28.64
CA VAL A 105 -24.70 2.91 -27.17
C VAL A 105 -25.36 4.23 -26.76
N VAL A 106 -25.00 5.34 -27.38
CA VAL A 106 -25.62 6.64 -27.09
C VAL A 106 -27.11 6.65 -27.43
N GLU A 107 -27.50 5.97 -28.50
CA GLU A 107 -28.90 5.87 -28.98
C GLU A 107 -29.72 4.81 -28.23
N ASP A 108 -29.11 3.75 -27.72
CA ASP A 108 -29.82 2.61 -27.10
C ASP A 108 -30.41 3.01 -25.74
N THR A 109 -31.74 3.15 -25.69
CA THR A 109 -32.45 3.52 -24.45
C THR A 109 -32.41 2.45 -23.35
N SER A 110 -32.02 1.21 -23.66
CA SER A 110 -31.86 0.15 -22.67
C SER A 110 -30.57 0.28 -21.84
N VAL A 111 -29.55 0.98 -22.37
CA VAL A 111 -28.29 1.30 -21.69
C VAL A 111 -28.48 2.59 -20.88
N VAL A 112 -28.35 2.51 -19.57
CA VAL A 112 -28.63 3.65 -18.65
C VAL A 112 -27.41 4.53 -18.38
N ALA A 113 -26.19 3.98 -18.46
CA ALA A 113 -24.95 4.68 -18.16
C ALA A 113 -23.77 4.04 -18.92
N ILE A 114 -22.65 4.75 -18.93
CA ILE A 114 -21.41 4.36 -19.58
C ILE A 114 -20.27 4.43 -18.54
N ILE A 115 -19.44 3.38 -18.46
CA ILE A 115 -18.17 3.38 -17.73
C ILE A 115 -17.03 3.35 -18.77
N GLY A 116 -16.08 4.28 -18.65
CA GLY A 116 -15.02 4.50 -19.63
C GLY A 116 -15.49 5.39 -20.79
N PRO A 117 -14.75 5.43 -21.93
CA PRO A 117 -13.47 4.76 -22.20
C PRO A 117 -12.34 5.16 -21.23
N THR A 118 -11.31 4.31 -21.11
CA THR A 118 -10.09 4.62 -20.36
C THR A 118 -9.15 5.52 -21.15
N SER A 119 -9.14 5.38 -22.49
CA SER A 119 -8.41 6.30 -23.37
C SER A 119 -9.05 7.68 -23.41
N SER A 120 -8.29 8.74 -23.07
CA SER A 120 -8.78 10.12 -23.11
C SER A 120 -9.27 10.55 -24.48
N ILE A 121 -8.66 10.07 -25.57
CA ILE A 121 -9.08 10.36 -26.96
C ILE A 121 -10.47 9.80 -27.22
N LEU A 122 -10.70 8.56 -26.83
CA LEU A 122 -12.00 7.91 -27.04
C LEU A 122 -13.05 8.44 -26.06
N ALA A 123 -12.64 8.79 -24.83
CA ALA A 123 -13.51 9.44 -23.85
C ALA A 123 -14.01 10.80 -24.36
N GLU A 124 -13.14 11.59 -25.01
CA GLU A 124 -13.52 12.85 -25.65
C GLU A 124 -14.53 12.64 -26.78
N LYS A 125 -14.30 11.65 -27.65
CA LYS A 125 -15.24 11.31 -28.71
C LYS A 125 -16.60 10.86 -28.17
N MET A 126 -16.61 10.01 -27.16
CA MET A 126 -17.83 9.57 -26.49
C MET A 126 -18.59 10.75 -25.87
N ALA A 127 -17.91 11.63 -25.15
CA ALA A 127 -18.50 12.80 -24.55
C ALA A 127 -19.09 13.77 -25.60
N GLN A 128 -18.42 13.95 -26.76
CA GLN A 128 -18.97 14.73 -27.89
C GLN A 128 -20.25 14.11 -28.44
N LYS A 129 -20.29 12.77 -28.60
CA LYS A 129 -21.48 12.06 -29.07
C LYS A 129 -22.64 12.21 -28.08
N ILE A 130 -22.40 12.08 -26.77
CA ILE A 130 -23.41 12.31 -25.74
C ILE A 130 -23.92 13.75 -25.78
N ALA A 131 -23.02 14.74 -25.85
CA ALA A 131 -23.35 16.18 -25.90
C ALA A 131 -24.18 16.54 -27.15
N SER A 132 -23.96 15.87 -28.27
CA SER A 132 -24.71 16.10 -29.53
C SER A 132 -26.04 15.35 -29.58
N CYS A 133 -26.32 14.45 -28.65
CA CYS A 133 -27.54 13.70 -28.60
C CYS A 133 -28.71 14.62 -28.18
N SER A 134 -29.80 14.64 -28.97
CA SER A 134 -31.00 15.45 -28.65
C SER A 134 -31.87 14.87 -27.54
N LYS A 135 -31.59 13.64 -27.10
CA LYS A 135 -32.22 12.94 -25.96
C LYS A 135 -31.56 13.34 -24.67
N GLN A 136 -32.11 12.86 -23.55
CA GLN A 136 -31.46 13.02 -22.24
C GLN A 136 -30.04 12.45 -22.28
N HIS A 137 -29.04 13.21 -21.82
CA HIS A 137 -27.66 12.80 -21.74
C HIS A 137 -27.50 11.55 -20.86
N LYS A 138 -26.74 10.58 -21.34
CA LYS A 138 -26.36 9.41 -20.53
C LYS A 138 -25.20 9.77 -19.60
N PRO A 139 -25.27 9.42 -18.33
CA PRO A 139 -24.12 9.52 -17.44
C PRO A 139 -22.94 8.72 -17.97
N MET A 140 -21.77 9.33 -17.95
CA MET A 140 -20.49 8.74 -18.31
C MET A 140 -19.52 8.90 -17.14
N ILE A 141 -19.01 7.78 -16.64
CA ILE A 141 -18.01 7.75 -15.56
C ILE A 141 -16.72 7.17 -16.12
N THR A 142 -15.64 7.96 -16.09
CA THR A 142 -14.34 7.52 -16.61
C THR A 142 -13.39 7.17 -15.46
N PRO A 143 -12.83 5.95 -15.41
CA PRO A 143 -11.88 5.56 -14.39
C PRO A 143 -10.51 6.25 -14.52
N ALA A 144 -10.03 6.47 -15.76
CA ALA A 144 -8.65 6.89 -16.01
C ALA A 144 -8.47 7.81 -17.23
N ALA A 145 -9.46 8.65 -17.58
CA ALA A 145 -9.31 9.61 -18.65
C ALA A 145 -8.65 10.91 -18.13
N THR A 146 -7.34 10.93 -18.03
CA THR A 146 -6.54 11.90 -17.30
C THR A 146 -6.11 13.11 -18.08
N ASN A 147 -6.39 13.19 -19.42
CA ASN A 147 -5.99 14.33 -20.23
C ASN A 147 -6.67 15.63 -19.78
N VAL A 148 -5.89 16.62 -19.41
CA VAL A 148 -6.39 17.89 -18.85
C VAL A 148 -7.23 18.70 -19.84
N GLU A 149 -6.92 18.68 -21.14
CA GLU A 149 -7.69 19.42 -22.13
C GLU A 149 -9.07 18.82 -22.36
N PHE A 150 -9.16 17.47 -22.32
CA PHE A 150 -10.45 16.76 -22.28
C PHE A 150 -11.27 17.20 -21.08
N GLN A 151 -10.69 17.17 -19.88
CA GLN A 151 -11.39 17.56 -18.65
C GLN A 151 -11.83 19.02 -18.68
N ARG A 152 -11.00 19.96 -19.18
CA ARG A 152 -11.33 21.37 -19.33
C ARG A 152 -12.45 21.61 -20.34
N LYS A 153 -12.41 20.91 -21.47
CA LYS A 153 -13.42 21.03 -22.53
C LYS A 153 -14.82 20.70 -22.06
N PHE A 154 -14.93 19.72 -21.16
CA PHE A 154 -16.20 19.25 -20.63
C PHE A 154 -16.47 19.75 -19.20
N ALA A 155 -15.70 20.69 -18.67
CA ALA A 155 -15.82 21.17 -17.28
C ALA A 155 -17.23 21.67 -16.89
N ALA A 156 -18.02 22.15 -17.85
CA ALA A 156 -19.37 22.65 -17.64
C ALA A 156 -20.48 21.62 -18.01
N CYS A 157 -20.13 20.38 -18.38
CA CYS A 157 -21.15 19.38 -18.72
C CYS A 157 -21.75 18.76 -17.45
N ASP A 158 -22.96 18.23 -17.58
CA ASP A 158 -23.72 17.63 -16.50
C ASP A 158 -23.71 16.10 -16.50
N PHE A 159 -23.01 15.46 -17.41
CA PHE A 159 -23.08 14.01 -17.65
C PHE A 159 -21.78 13.25 -17.50
N LEU A 160 -20.67 13.92 -17.16
CA LEU A 160 -19.33 13.33 -17.06
C LEU A 160 -18.76 13.44 -15.65
N TRP A 161 -18.31 12.31 -15.11
CA TRP A 161 -17.54 12.21 -13.86
C TRP A 161 -16.26 11.44 -14.13
N ASN A 162 -15.12 12.00 -13.77
CA ASN A 162 -13.84 11.32 -13.87
C ASN A 162 -13.28 11.04 -12.47
N LEU A 163 -13.03 9.78 -12.16
CA LEU A 163 -12.56 9.31 -10.86
C LEU A 163 -11.04 9.38 -10.69
N SER A 164 -10.37 10.13 -11.55
CA SER A 164 -8.94 10.42 -11.48
C SER A 164 -8.66 11.89 -11.77
N GLU A 165 -7.60 12.42 -11.15
CA GLU A 165 -7.07 13.75 -11.48
C GLU A 165 -6.41 13.73 -12.84
N SER A 166 -5.98 14.92 -13.30
CA SER A 166 -5.35 15.06 -14.61
C SER A 166 -3.88 14.62 -14.62
N ASP A 167 -3.33 14.38 -15.83
CA ASP A 167 -1.91 14.09 -16.05
C ASP A 167 -0.98 15.17 -15.48
N ILE A 168 -1.46 16.43 -15.30
CA ILE A 168 -0.69 17.47 -14.63
C ILE A 168 -0.30 17.03 -13.23
N THR A 169 -1.25 16.52 -12.45
CA THR A 169 -0.99 16.01 -11.11
C THR A 169 0.02 14.85 -11.13
N GLN A 170 -0.10 13.94 -12.08
CA GLN A 170 0.87 12.85 -12.24
C GLN A 170 2.28 13.37 -12.53
N ILE A 171 2.42 14.36 -13.44
CA ILE A 171 3.71 14.98 -13.75
C ILE A 171 4.30 15.65 -12.50
N GLU A 172 3.51 16.36 -11.73
CA GLU A 172 3.97 16.99 -10.49
C GLU A 172 4.43 15.94 -9.45
N VAL A 173 3.67 14.86 -9.26
CA VAL A 173 4.07 13.76 -8.37
C VAL A 173 5.38 13.13 -8.83
N LEU A 174 5.55 12.84 -10.13
CA LEU A 174 6.82 12.39 -10.71
C LEU A 174 7.97 13.34 -10.43
N MET A 175 7.77 14.63 -10.70
CA MET A 175 8.78 15.67 -10.50
C MET A 175 9.19 15.79 -9.05
N SER A 176 8.23 15.72 -8.12
CA SER A 176 8.49 15.77 -6.68
C SER A 176 9.39 14.62 -6.19
N ARG A 177 9.37 13.47 -6.88
CA ARG A 177 10.27 12.33 -6.59
C ARG A 177 11.64 12.48 -7.25
N ALA A 178 11.71 13.19 -8.36
CA ALA A 178 12.97 13.48 -9.04
C ALA A 178 13.82 14.52 -8.29
N VAL A 179 13.20 15.44 -7.56
CA VAL A 179 13.90 16.48 -6.78
C VAL A 179 14.43 15.87 -5.48
N LYS A 180 15.72 16.03 -5.24
CA LYS A 180 16.33 15.76 -3.92
C LYS A 180 15.91 16.89 -2.97
N THR A 181 15.42 16.55 -1.81
CA THR A 181 14.91 17.49 -0.79
C THR A 181 16.01 18.32 -0.09
N ASP A 182 17.21 18.39 -0.64
CA ASP A 182 18.29 19.20 -0.10
C ASP A 182 18.11 20.67 -0.53
N GLU A 183 18.01 21.57 0.44
CA GLU A 183 17.86 23.03 0.22
C GLU A 183 18.98 23.66 -0.65
N HIS A 184 20.05 22.91 -0.90
CA HIS A 184 21.17 23.30 -1.76
C HIS A 184 21.19 22.55 -3.10
N ALA A 185 20.08 21.93 -3.49
CA ALA A 185 19.99 21.17 -4.73
C ALA A 185 20.43 22.02 -5.92
N LYS A 186 21.56 21.67 -6.51
CA LYS A 186 21.95 22.16 -7.84
C LYS A 186 20.79 21.88 -8.79
N LYS A 187 20.53 22.80 -9.72
CA LYS A 187 19.57 22.54 -10.79
C LYS A 187 19.89 21.21 -11.45
N ILE A 188 18.97 20.25 -11.28
CA ILE A 188 19.14 18.90 -11.81
C ILE A 188 18.77 18.94 -13.29
N PRO A 189 19.66 18.47 -14.22
CA PRO A 189 19.33 18.35 -15.62
C PRO A 189 18.20 17.35 -15.84
N ILE A 190 17.09 17.79 -16.43
CA ILE A 190 15.94 16.92 -16.68
C ILE A 190 15.58 16.88 -18.17
N TYR A 191 15.18 15.70 -18.61
CA TYR A 191 14.76 15.40 -19.97
C TYR A 191 13.37 14.75 -19.95
N LEU A 192 12.61 15.00 -21.01
CA LEU A 192 11.36 14.28 -21.29
C LEU A 192 11.53 13.44 -22.56
N LEU A 193 11.07 12.19 -22.53
CA LEU A 193 10.88 11.35 -23.72
C LEU A 193 9.42 10.89 -23.76
N THR A 194 8.68 11.39 -24.73
CA THR A 194 7.24 11.12 -24.89
C THR A 194 6.86 11.00 -26.37
N LYS A 195 5.67 10.46 -26.65
CA LYS A 195 5.18 10.28 -28.02
C LYS A 195 4.87 11.63 -28.70
N ASP A 196 5.14 11.73 -30.00
CA ASP A 196 4.73 12.88 -30.85
C ASP A 196 3.27 12.76 -31.26
N ASP A 197 2.35 13.13 -30.40
CA ASP A 197 0.91 13.06 -30.67
C ASP A 197 0.31 14.37 -31.24
N ALA A 198 1.10 15.43 -31.30
CA ALA A 198 0.61 16.80 -31.55
C ALA A 198 -0.08 17.03 -32.88
N LYS A 199 -0.03 16.09 -33.84
CA LYS A 199 -0.57 16.32 -35.18
C LYS A 199 -1.62 15.34 -35.69
N SER A 200 -1.79 14.20 -35.01
CA SER A 200 -2.64 13.14 -35.52
C SER A 200 -4.00 12.99 -34.83
N SER A 201 -4.13 13.43 -33.60
CA SER A 201 -5.31 13.19 -32.76
C SER A 201 -6.12 14.45 -32.41
N GLY A 202 -5.56 15.64 -32.60
CA GLY A 202 -6.22 16.87 -32.14
C GLY A 202 -6.25 17.07 -30.63
N VAL A 203 -5.67 16.14 -29.88
CA VAL A 203 -5.53 16.20 -28.41
C VAL A 203 -4.11 16.63 -28.07
N SER A 204 -3.94 17.58 -27.13
CA SER A 204 -2.64 18.06 -26.73
C SER A 204 -1.83 16.95 -26.03
N ASN A 205 -0.51 16.96 -26.22
CA ASN A 205 0.41 16.13 -25.46
C ASN A 205 0.66 16.79 -24.11
N VAL A 206 -0.10 16.44 -23.10
CA VAL A 206 -0.05 17.03 -21.76
C VAL A 206 1.36 16.99 -21.19
N TYR A 207 2.08 15.88 -21.36
CA TYR A 207 3.47 15.77 -20.90
C TYR A 207 4.38 16.79 -21.59
N ALA A 208 4.31 16.93 -22.91
CA ALA A 208 5.15 17.89 -23.64
C ALA A 208 4.80 19.34 -23.29
N ASP A 209 3.52 19.65 -23.12
CA ASP A 209 3.01 21.01 -22.92
C ASP A 209 3.27 21.51 -21.47
N TRP A 210 3.19 20.65 -20.48
CA TRP A 210 3.28 21.02 -19.05
C TRP A 210 4.62 20.69 -18.39
N PHE A 211 5.41 19.80 -18.98
CA PHE A 211 6.67 19.33 -18.41
C PHE A 211 7.62 20.48 -18.02
N GLY A 212 7.88 21.40 -18.97
CA GLY A 212 8.80 22.50 -18.75
C GLY A 212 8.35 23.45 -17.64
N PHE A 213 7.05 23.69 -17.56
CA PHE A 213 6.45 24.58 -16.58
C PHE A 213 6.58 24.00 -15.16
N ILE A 214 6.19 22.73 -14.99
CA ILE A 214 6.27 22.06 -13.70
C ILE A 214 7.72 21.84 -13.26
N ALA A 215 8.60 21.48 -14.19
CA ALA A 215 10.03 21.33 -13.90
C ALA A 215 10.65 22.63 -13.37
N GLU A 216 10.26 23.79 -13.92
CA GLU A 216 10.72 25.09 -13.45
C GLU A 216 10.26 25.39 -12.02
N GLU A 217 9.01 25.04 -11.67
CA GLU A 217 8.48 25.21 -10.31
C GLU A 217 9.28 24.40 -9.28
N TYR A 218 9.75 23.21 -9.65
CA TYR A 218 10.61 22.37 -8.82
C TYR A 218 12.10 22.73 -8.89
N GLY A 219 12.48 23.81 -9.61
CA GLY A 219 13.88 24.25 -9.75
C GLY A 219 14.75 23.31 -10.59
N LEU A 220 14.13 22.47 -11.43
CA LEU A 220 14.83 21.57 -12.34
C LEU A 220 15.27 22.31 -13.61
N ASP A 221 16.36 21.86 -14.22
CA ASP A 221 16.95 22.46 -15.42
C ASP A 221 16.59 21.63 -16.66
N VAL A 222 15.52 22.04 -17.37
CA VAL A 222 15.05 21.35 -18.58
C VAL A 222 16.10 21.45 -19.68
N LYS A 223 16.67 20.33 -20.09
CA LYS A 223 17.70 20.19 -21.12
C LYS A 223 17.18 19.69 -22.45
N GLY A 224 16.03 19.05 -22.49
CA GLY A 224 15.44 18.59 -23.74
C GLY A 224 14.08 17.92 -23.56
N VAL A 225 13.26 18.08 -24.60
CA VAL A 225 11.99 17.35 -24.79
C VAL A 225 12.14 16.56 -26.08
N TYR A 226 12.16 15.24 -25.97
CA TYR A 226 12.34 14.31 -27.07
C TYR A 226 11.00 13.70 -27.44
N LEU A 227 10.57 13.93 -28.68
CA LEU A 227 9.32 13.44 -29.21
C LEU A 227 9.61 12.25 -30.15
N TYR A 228 9.12 11.06 -29.81
CA TYR A 228 9.29 9.85 -30.64
C TYR A 228 8.03 9.54 -31.42
N LYS A 229 8.21 8.94 -32.62
CA LYS A 229 7.12 8.45 -33.47
C LYS A 229 7.07 6.93 -33.51
N ASN A 230 8.19 6.27 -33.29
CA ASN A 230 8.38 4.82 -33.40
C ASN A 230 9.56 4.36 -32.55
N GLU A 231 9.81 3.06 -32.52
CA GLU A 231 10.90 2.44 -31.76
C GLU A 231 12.30 2.93 -32.20
N ASP A 232 12.51 3.24 -33.49
CA ASP A 232 13.83 3.69 -33.99
C ASP A 232 14.20 5.06 -33.40
N ASP A 233 13.22 5.95 -33.25
CA ASP A 233 13.42 7.22 -32.56
C ASP A 233 13.79 6.99 -31.10
N VAL A 234 13.07 6.09 -30.41
CA VAL A 234 13.33 5.76 -29.01
C VAL A 234 14.74 5.18 -28.83
N ARG A 235 15.16 4.26 -29.70
CA ARG A 235 16.53 3.72 -29.71
C ARG A 235 17.58 4.81 -29.94
N ARG A 236 17.29 5.76 -30.85
CA ARG A 236 18.18 6.90 -31.08
C ARG A 236 18.33 7.75 -29.83
N TYR A 237 17.22 8.08 -29.17
CA TYR A 237 17.24 8.90 -27.95
C TYR A 237 17.89 8.16 -26.77
N ALA A 238 17.71 6.85 -26.63
CA ALA A 238 18.45 6.05 -25.66
C ALA A 238 19.99 6.19 -25.85
N ARG A 239 20.47 6.20 -27.10
CA ARG A 239 21.90 6.43 -27.42
C ARG A 239 22.39 7.83 -27.04
N GLU A 240 21.53 8.83 -27.16
CA GLU A 240 21.88 10.23 -26.85
C GLU A 240 21.88 10.47 -25.33
N LEU A 241 20.93 9.89 -24.61
CA LEU A 241 20.72 10.10 -23.17
C LEU A 241 21.71 9.29 -22.31
N CYS A 242 22.10 8.10 -22.75
CA CYS A 242 23.09 7.25 -22.08
C CYS A 242 24.50 7.51 -22.62
N GLY A 243 25.55 7.11 -21.89
CA GLY A 243 26.92 7.25 -22.38
C GLY A 243 27.98 6.88 -21.34
N THR A 244 29.25 7.07 -21.72
CA THR A 244 30.40 6.74 -20.86
C THR A 244 30.85 7.89 -19.95
N ASP A 245 30.21 9.06 -20.04
CA ASP A 245 30.43 10.17 -19.11
C ASP A 245 29.58 9.95 -17.86
N TYR A 246 30.24 9.87 -16.69
CA TYR A 246 29.58 9.65 -15.39
C TYR A 246 28.51 10.72 -15.07
N LYS A 247 28.63 11.93 -15.61
CA LYS A 247 27.62 13.00 -15.45
C LYS A 247 26.25 12.63 -16.00
N LYS A 248 26.14 11.61 -16.85
CA LYS A 248 24.85 11.10 -17.33
C LYS A 248 24.02 10.52 -16.20
N ALA A 249 24.65 9.96 -15.15
CA ALA A 249 23.95 9.44 -14.00
C ALA A 249 23.32 10.52 -13.09
N ASP A 250 23.79 11.77 -13.22
CA ASP A 250 23.21 12.92 -12.48
C ASP A 250 21.94 13.47 -13.15
N ASN A 251 21.67 13.06 -14.40
CA ASN A 251 20.50 13.50 -15.15
C ASN A 251 19.25 12.73 -14.73
N VAL A 252 18.10 13.38 -14.93
CA VAL A 252 16.77 12.75 -14.78
C VAL A 252 16.12 12.64 -16.14
N LEU A 253 15.53 11.50 -16.44
CA LEU A 253 14.69 11.28 -17.60
C LEU A 253 13.26 10.96 -17.14
N VAL A 254 12.31 11.78 -17.53
CA VAL A 254 10.88 11.39 -17.47
C VAL A 254 10.55 10.68 -18.77
N PHE A 255 10.15 9.42 -18.65
CA PHE A 255 9.84 8.55 -19.77
C PHE A 255 8.35 8.19 -19.78
N ASN A 256 7.65 8.62 -20.82
CA ASN A 256 6.25 8.34 -21.07
C ASN A 256 6.09 7.45 -22.31
N PRO A 257 6.24 6.11 -22.19
CA PRO A 257 6.07 5.17 -23.29
C PRO A 257 4.59 5.01 -23.64
N SER A 258 4.25 4.89 -24.91
CA SER A 258 2.86 4.69 -25.34
C SER A 258 2.38 3.23 -25.24
N ASN A 259 3.29 2.29 -25.06
CA ASN A 259 3.01 0.86 -24.93
C ASN A 259 4.28 0.08 -24.53
N PRO A 260 4.15 -1.21 -24.16
CA PRO A 260 5.28 -2.04 -23.73
C PRO A 260 6.41 -2.20 -24.76
N SER A 261 6.11 -2.22 -26.07
CA SER A 261 7.15 -2.39 -27.11
C SER A 261 8.07 -1.17 -27.18
N ILE A 262 7.55 0.03 -26.94
CA ILE A 262 8.33 1.28 -26.85
C ILE A 262 9.26 1.25 -25.64
N ALA A 263 8.76 0.81 -24.49
CA ALA A 263 9.57 0.66 -23.30
C ALA A 263 10.69 -0.37 -23.50
N ALA A 264 10.35 -1.53 -24.10
CA ALA A 264 11.30 -2.58 -24.45
C ALA A 264 12.37 -2.11 -25.43
N ALA A 265 12.03 -1.30 -26.43
CA ALA A 265 12.98 -0.76 -27.39
C ALA A 265 14.05 0.15 -26.73
N PHE A 266 13.64 0.95 -25.72
CA PHE A 266 14.54 1.77 -24.92
C PHE A 266 15.52 0.92 -24.12
N ASP A 267 15.00 -0.05 -23.36
CA ASP A 267 15.80 -0.94 -22.50
C ASP A 267 16.78 -1.81 -23.31
N GLN A 268 16.33 -2.40 -24.41
CA GLN A 268 17.17 -3.22 -25.31
C GLN A 268 18.33 -2.41 -25.89
N GLU A 269 18.09 -1.15 -26.27
CA GLU A 269 19.16 -0.32 -26.83
C GLU A 269 20.23 -0.04 -25.77
N ILE A 270 19.87 0.15 -24.51
CA ILE A 270 20.84 0.27 -23.40
C ILE A 270 21.70 -0.99 -23.30
N GLY A 271 21.09 -2.19 -23.38
CA GLY A 271 21.81 -3.46 -23.42
C GLY A 271 22.79 -3.53 -24.58
N ILE A 272 22.33 -3.18 -25.80
CA ILE A 272 23.17 -3.17 -27.00
C ILE A 272 24.37 -2.22 -26.86
N GLN A 273 24.16 -1.04 -26.28
CA GLN A 273 25.28 -0.10 -26.05
C GLN A 273 26.26 -0.64 -25.03
N ARG A 274 25.78 -1.28 -23.96
CA ARG A 274 26.63 -1.86 -22.92
C ARG A 274 27.52 -2.97 -23.49
N GLU A 275 26.99 -3.83 -24.36
CA GLU A 275 27.76 -4.89 -25.02
C GLU A 275 28.86 -4.37 -25.97
N LYS A 276 28.66 -3.21 -26.58
CA LYS A 276 29.65 -2.56 -27.47
C LYS A 276 30.81 -1.90 -26.73
N LEU A 277 30.72 -1.74 -25.41
CA LEU A 277 31.77 -1.08 -24.65
C LEU A 277 33.03 -1.92 -24.53
N SER A 278 34.18 -1.24 -24.65
CA SER A 278 35.48 -1.84 -24.40
C SER A 278 35.62 -2.26 -22.94
N ARG A 279 36.41 -3.30 -22.68
CA ARG A 279 36.68 -3.78 -21.32
C ARG A 279 37.15 -2.63 -20.41
N GLY A 280 36.50 -2.47 -19.25
CA GLY A 280 36.82 -1.44 -18.27
C GLY A 280 36.10 -0.10 -18.48
N LYS A 281 35.24 0.01 -19.48
CA LYS A 281 34.31 1.16 -19.62
C LYS A 281 32.95 0.81 -19.05
N TYR A 282 32.27 1.80 -18.49
CA TYR A 282 30.93 1.70 -17.91
C TYR A 282 29.94 2.56 -18.69
N LEU A 283 28.70 2.08 -18.88
CA LEU A 283 27.61 2.84 -19.46
C LEU A 283 26.77 3.44 -18.34
N TYR A 284 26.74 4.76 -18.27
CA TYR A 284 25.89 5.51 -17.36
C TYR A 284 24.54 5.82 -18.02
N THR A 285 23.48 5.60 -17.27
CA THR A 285 22.11 5.94 -17.63
C THR A 285 21.63 7.08 -16.73
N PRO A 286 20.70 7.95 -17.19
CA PRO A 286 20.00 8.86 -16.30
C PRO A 286 19.17 8.08 -15.29
N ARG A 287 18.73 8.72 -14.22
CA ARG A 287 17.63 8.22 -13.39
C ARG A 287 16.34 8.30 -14.20
N ILE A 288 15.63 7.16 -14.35
CA ILE A 288 14.49 7.06 -15.25
C ILE A 288 13.21 7.00 -14.44
N PHE A 289 12.38 8.03 -14.57
CA PHE A 289 11.06 8.11 -13.94
C PHE A 289 9.99 7.91 -15.01
N CYS A 290 9.16 6.90 -14.83
CA CYS A 290 8.15 6.50 -15.81
C CYS A 290 6.74 6.90 -15.39
N SER A 291 5.91 7.23 -16.40
CA SER A 291 4.47 7.43 -16.22
C SER A 291 3.75 6.10 -15.97
N ASP A 292 2.47 6.19 -15.64
CA ASP A 292 1.56 5.05 -15.45
C ASP A 292 1.47 4.12 -16.67
N THR A 293 1.62 4.66 -17.87
CA THR A 293 1.64 3.86 -19.12
C THR A 293 2.78 2.84 -19.21
N PHE A 294 3.80 2.97 -18.34
CA PHE A 294 4.88 2.00 -18.21
C PHE A 294 4.45 0.76 -17.41
N VAL A 295 3.42 0.86 -16.57
CA VAL A 295 3.06 -0.17 -15.60
C VAL A 295 2.22 -1.26 -16.24
N SER A 296 2.86 -2.36 -16.62
CA SER A 296 2.21 -3.59 -17.06
C SER A 296 3.12 -4.79 -16.80
N ASP A 297 2.53 -5.98 -16.67
CA ASP A 297 3.29 -7.24 -16.52
C ASP A 297 4.20 -7.49 -17.74
N GLU A 298 3.75 -7.15 -18.95
CA GLU A 298 4.53 -7.27 -20.18
C GLU A 298 5.77 -6.36 -20.16
N THR A 299 5.60 -5.11 -19.73
CA THR A 299 6.72 -4.18 -19.54
C THR A 299 7.68 -4.71 -18.50
N ALA A 300 7.20 -5.08 -17.31
CA ALA A 300 8.03 -5.59 -16.23
C ALA A 300 8.84 -6.82 -16.67
N ALA A 301 8.19 -7.75 -17.40
CA ALA A 301 8.82 -8.95 -17.92
C ALA A 301 9.92 -8.68 -18.95
N SER A 302 9.93 -7.55 -19.63
CA SER A 302 10.89 -7.22 -20.68
C SER A 302 12.08 -6.39 -20.24
N MET A 303 12.00 -5.69 -19.10
CA MET A 303 13.06 -4.79 -18.60
C MET A 303 14.23 -5.57 -17.98
N ARG A 304 15.47 -5.24 -18.40
CA ARG A 304 16.72 -5.95 -17.95
C ARG A 304 17.92 -5.05 -17.80
N ASN A 305 17.92 -3.88 -18.43
CA ASN A 305 19.16 -3.16 -18.73
C ASN A 305 19.30 -1.83 -17.98
N ALA A 306 18.23 -1.32 -17.35
CA ALA A 306 18.27 -0.10 -16.56
C ALA A 306 17.40 -0.21 -15.31
N ASP A 307 17.57 0.72 -14.39
CA ASP A 307 16.70 0.90 -13.23
C ASP A 307 15.57 1.86 -13.60
N TYR A 308 14.33 1.45 -13.27
CA TYR A 308 13.12 2.21 -13.56
C TYR A 308 12.37 2.50 -12.26
N GLU A 309 11.95 3.74 -12.12
CA GLU A 309 11.09 4.23 -11.05
C GLU A 309 9.89 4.94 -11.70
N GLY A 310 8.80 5.10 -10.97
CA GLY A 310 7.66 5.82 -11.55
C GLY A 310 6.48 5.91 -10.61
N VAL A 311 5.40 6.49 -11.13
CA VAL A 311 4.14 6.61 -10.40
C VAL A 311 2.99 6.14 -11.27
N ASP A 312 1.97 5.55 -10.62
CA ASP A 312 0.69 5.21 -11.23
C ASP A 312 -0.45 5.48 -10.25
N LEU A 313 -1.66 5.63 -10.80
CA LEU A 313 -2.87 5.71 -9.99
C LEU A 313 -3.05 4.39 -9.22
N PHE A 314 -3.40 4.50 -7.95
CA PHE A 314 -3.51 3.34 -7.09
C PHE A 314 -4.73 3.41 -6.17
N SER A 315 -4.93 2.37 -5.37
CA SER A 315 -5.97 2.32 -4.35
C SER A 315 -5.59 3.19 -3.15
N ASN A 316 -6.59 3.81 -2.52
CA ASN A 316 -6.42 4.48 -1.24
C ASN A 316 -5.98 3.46 -0.17
N PRO A 317 -4.76 3.59 0.40
CA PRO A 317 -4.22 2.60 1.33
C PRO A 317 -5.02 2.53 2.64
N GLU A 318 -5.67 3.62 3.07
CA GLU A 318 -6.46 3.67 4.30
C GLU A 318 -7.68 2.75 4.27
N THR A 319 -8.18 2.41 3.08
CA THR A 319 -9.32 1.50 2.92
C THR A 319 -8.95 0.02 3.01
N GLY A 320 -7.68 -0.34 2.90
CA GLY A 320 -7.22 -1.72 2.87
C GLY A 320 -7.68 -2.53 1.64
N PHE A 321 -8.27 -1.88 0.64
CA PHE A 321 -8.80 -2.55 -0.54
C PHE A 321 -7.73 -3.32 -1.31
N HIS A 322 -6.57 -2.70 -1.56
CA HIS A 322 -5.46 -3.32 -2.28
C HIS A 322 -4.98 -4.63 -1.62
N ILE A 323 -4.96 -4.69 -0.28
CA ILE A 323 -4.60 -5.90 0.47
C ILE A 323 -5.64 -7.00 0.25
N ALA A 324 -6.93 -6.65 0.35
CA ALA A 324 -8.01 -7.59 0.12
C ALA A 324 -8.04 -8.08 -1.34
N TYR A 325 -7.71 -7.19 -2.28
CA TYR A 325 -7.57 -7.51 -3.70
C TYR A 325 -6.45 -8.53 -3.93
N GLU A 326 -5.24 -8.26 -3.44
CA GLU A 326 -4.09 -9.17 -3.54
C GLU A 326 -4.39 -10.53 -2.92
N LYS A 327 -5.03 -10.55 -1.77
CA LYS A 327 -5.45 -11.79 -1.12
C LYS A 327 -6.49 -12.56 -1.93
N HIS A 328 -7.39 -11.86 -2.62
CA HIS A 328 -8.49 -12.48 -3.39
C HIS A 328 -8.03 -13.02 -4.74
N PHE A 329 -7.17 -12.28 -5.44
CA PHE A 329 -6.75 -12.57 -6.81
C PHE A 329 -5.32 -13.10 -6.93
N GLY A 330 -4.47 -12.94 -5.90
CA GLY A 330 -3.06 -13.32 -5.92
C GLY A 330 -2.17 -12.40 -6.74
N GLU A 331 -2.63 -11.19 -7.06
CA GLU A 331 -1.92 -10.22 -7.89
C GLU A 331 -2.23 -8.78 -7.44
N THR A 332 -1.31 -7.85 -7.72
CA THR A 332 -1.46 -6.43 -7.39
C THR A 332 -2.42 -5.73 -8.34
N LEU A 333 -3.10 -4.68 -7.87
CA LEU A 333 -3.94 -3.80 -8.68
C LEU A 333 -3.16 -3.16 -9.84
N THR A 334 -3.85 -2.96 -10.98
CA THR A 334 -3.35 -2.15 -12.10
C THR A 334 -3.90 -0.72 -12.05
N ASN A 335 -3.28 0.15 -12.87
CA ASN A 335 -3.69 1.54 -13.03
C ASN A 335 -5.17 1.65 -13.43
N GLY A 336 -5.94 2.47 -12.71
CA GLY A 336 -7.38 2.70 -12.99
C GLY A 336 -8.34 1.62 -12.49
N GLU A 337 -7.85 0.48 -12.00
CA GLU A 337 -8.70 -0.64 -11.59
C GLU A 337 -9.49 -0.35 -10.30
N ALA A 338 -8.91 0.38 -9.36
CA ALA A 338 -9.59 0.85 -8.16
C ALA A 338 -10.72 1.85 -8.53
N GLN A 339 -10.43 2.78 -9.45
CA GLN A 339 -11.39 3.75 -9.97
C GLN A 339 -12.55 3.05 -10.70
N TYR A 340 -12.26 1.96 -11.41
CA TYR A 340 -13.29 1.16 -12.06
C TYR A 340 -14.23 0.48 -11.03
N TYR A 341 -13.69 -0.05 -9.94
CA TYR A 341 -14.49 -0.58 -8.84
C TYR A 341 -15.42 0.50 -8.26
N ASP A 342 -14.88 1.70 -8.02
CA ASP A 342 -15.63 2.84 -7.53
C ASP A 342 -16.74 3.28 -8.51
N ALA A 343 -16.49 3.26 -9.81
CA ALA A 343 -17.50 3.58 -10.82
C ALA A 343 -18.73 2.67 -10.75
N ILE A 344 -18.53 1.38 -10.50
CA ILE A 344 -19.61 0.40 -10.32
C ILE A 344 -20.41 0.70 -9.03
N CYS A 345 -19.70 0.99 -7.93
CA CYS A 345 -20.32 1.33 -6.66
C CYS A 345 -21.14 2.63 -6.76
N LEU A 346 -20.54 3.68 -7.33
CA LEU A 346 -21.19 4.97 -7.52
C LEU A 346 -22.48 4.85 -8.35
N LEU A 347 -22.45 4.12 -9.46
CA LEU A 347 -23.64 3.88 -10.27
C LEU A 347 -24.72 3.10 -9.51
N THR A 348 -24.33 2.10 -8.73
CA THR A 348 -25.28 1.32 -7.94
C THR A 348 -25.97 2.19 -6.88
N TYR A 349 -25.20 3.01 -6.17
CA TYR A 349 -25.73 3.94 -5.17
C TYR A 349 -26.63 5.02 -5.81
N ALA A 350 -26.22 5.56 -6.93
CA ALA A 350 -27.02 6.56 -7.66
C ALA A 350 -28.33 5.98 -8.21
N LEU A 351 -28.33 4.74 -8.67
CA LEU A 351 -29.56 4.06 -9.13
C LEU A 351 -30.53 3.77 -7.98
N GLU A 352 -30.04 3.39 -6.80
CA GLU A 352 -30.86 3.25 -5.59
C GLU A 352 -31.44 4.62 -5.19
N HIS A 353 -30.62 5.68 -5.15
CA HIS A 353 -31.06 7.04 -4.83
C HIS A 353 -32.11 7.55 -5.84
N ARG A 354 -31.86 7.34 -7.14
CA ARG A 354 -32.82 7.67 -8.21
C ARG A 354 -34.15 6.93 -8.01
N PHE A 355 -34.12 5.66 -7.63
CA PHE A 355 -35.31 4.86 -7.41
C PHE A 355 -36.16 5.45 -6.28
N ILE A 356 -35.54 5.93 -5.21
CA ILE A 356 -36.23 6.55 -4.06
C ILE A 356 -36.71 7.94 -4.40
N THR A 357 -35.85 8.79 -5.00
CA THR A 357 -36.18 10.22 -5.24
C THR A 357 -36.94 10.48 -6.53
N GLN A 358 -37.06 9.49 -7.42
CA GLN A 358 -37.61 9.61 -8.77
C GLN A 358 -36.93 10.70 -9.63
N SER A 359 -35.65 10.98 -9.34
CA SER A 359 -34.83 11.97 -10.07
C SER A 359 -34.27 11.41 -11.35
N SER A 360 -33.62 12.24 -12.18
CA SER A 360 -32.75 11.75 -13.27
C SER A 360 -31.52 11.06 -12.70
N LEU A 361 -30.90 10.14 -13.46
CA LEU A 361 -29.70 9.47 -13.00
C LEU A 361 -28.52 10.45 -12.85
N VAL A 362 -28.40 11.45 -13.73
CA VAL A 362 -27.44 12.56 -13.62
C VAL A 362 -27.60 13.26 -12.25
N LYS A 363 -28.83 13.65 -11.91
CA LYS A 363 -29.08 14.29 -10.61
C LYS A 363 -28.75 13.35 -9.45
N ALA A 364 -29.10 12.09 -9.55
CA ALA A 364 -28.84 11.12 -8.50
C ALA A 364 -27.32 10.91 -8.26
N ILE A 365 -26.49 10.91 -9.32
CA ILE A 365 -25.04 10.86 -9.17
C ILE A 365 -24.54 12.13 -8.46
N ASN A 366 -25.00 13.31 -8.89
CA ASN A 366 -24.62 14.56 -8.24
C ASN A 366 -25.02 14.59 -6.76
N ASP A 367 -26.25 14.17 -6.43
CA ASP A 367 -26.72 14.11 -5.04
C ASP A 367 -25.81 13.19 -4.17
N ILE A 368 -25.26 12.12 -4.73
CA ILE A 368 -24.35 11.22 -4.02
C ILE A 368 -22.97 11.86 -3.83
N VAL A 369 -22.41 12.55 -4.86
CA VAL A 369 -21.04 13.08 -4.79
C VAL A 369 -20.97 14.50 -4.20
N ASP A 370 -22.09 15.24 -4.18
CA ASP A 370 -22.15 16.57 -3.59
C ASP A 370 -22.09 16.50 -2.06
N GLY A 371 -21.29 17.39 -1.45
CA GLY A 371 -21.16 17.46 -0.01
C GLY A 371 -20.34 16.33 0.62
N GLN A 372 -19.69 15.50 -0.17
CA GLN A 372 -18.75 14.47 0.32
C GLN A 372 -17.58 15.12 1.08
N GLU A 373 -17.19 14.50 2.18
CA GLU A 373 -16.03 14.88 3.01
C GLU A 373 -15.11 13.68 3.16
N LYS A 374 -13.87 13.93 3.61
CA LYS A 374 -12.96 12.85 3.99
C LYS A 374 -13.54 12.09 5.18
N SER A 375 -13.29 10.81 5.25
CA SER A 375 -13.77 9.87 6.29
C SER A 375 -15.26 9.56 6.17
N GLY A 376 -15.55 8.59 5.33
CA GLY A 376 -16.88 8.03 5.08
C GLY A 376 -16.95 6.53 5.33
N TYR A 377 -18.04 5.92 4.86
CA TYR A 377 -18.19 4.47 4.83
C TYR A 377 -17.31 3.88 3.72
N SER A 378 -16.66 2.77 4.01
CA SER A 378 -15.71 2.12 3.10
C SER A 378 -16.39 1.08 2.18
N TRP A 379 -15.60 0.34 1.43
CA TRP A 379 -16.01 -0.65 0.44
C TRP A 379 -16.42 -2.02 1.02
N TYR A 380 -16.24 -2.24 2.31
CA TYR A 380 -16.64 -3.52 2.93
C TYR A 380 -18.15 -3.76 2.79
N PRO A 381 -18.60 -5.01 2.56
CA PRO A 381 -20.03 -5.29 2.36
C PRO A 381 -20.92 -4.79 3.52
N GLU A 382 -20.41 -4.74 4.74
CA GLU A 382 -21.10 -4.21 5.90
C GLU A 382 -21.32 -2.70 5.81
N ASP A 383 -20.28 -1.96 5.41
CA ASP A 383 -20.35 -0.52 5.20
C ASP A 383 -21.22 -0.18 3.98
N MET A 384 -21.05 -0.91 2.87
CA MET A 384 -21.92 -0.79 1.71
C MET A 384 -23.40 -1.01 2.06
N ALA A 385 -23.69 -1.96 2.95
CA ALA A 385 -25.05 -2.22 3.41
C ALA A 385 -25.63 -1.03 4.19
N ILE A 386 -24.80 -0.37 5.01
CA ILE A 386 -25.19 0.85 5.73
C ILE A 386 -25.43 2.00 4.74
N VAL A 387 -24.54 2.19 3.77
CA VAL A 387 -24.68 3.20 2.71
C VAL A 387 -25.99 3.02 1.96
N LEU A 388 -26.23 1.82 1.46
CA LEU A 388 -27.47 1.51 0.72
C LEU A 388 -28.72 1.65 1.56
N GLN A 389 -28.68 1.28 2.86
CA GLN A 389 -29.78 1.50 3.78
C GLN A 389 -30.06 3.00 3.98
N LYS A 390 -29.03 3.83 4.15
CA LYS A 390 -29.16 5.29 4.28
C LYS A 390 -29.74 5.91 3.00
N ILE A 391 -29.22 5.50 1.84
CA ILE A 391 -29.74 5.96 0.54
C ILE A 391 -31.22 5.56 0.37
N SER A 392 -31.61 4.36 0.79
CA SER A 392 -33.01 3.92 0.75
C SER A 392 -33.94 4.74 1.64
N LEU A 393 -33.38 5.49 2.59
CA LEU A 393 -34.11 6.47 3.44
C LEU A 393 -34.02 7.91 2.88
N GLY A 394 -33.37 8.12 1.75
CA GLY A 394 -33.18 9.43 1.10
C GLY A 394 -31.99 10.23 1.62
N GLU A 395 -31.07 9.59 2.38
CA GLU A 395 -29.82 10.22 2.85
C GLU A 395 -28.72 10.03 1.82
N CYS A 396 -27.73 10.93 1.77
CA CYS A 396 -26.50 10.79 1.00
C CYS A 396 -25.32 10.79 1.99
N PRO A 397 -24.87 9.60 2.45
CA PRO A 397 -23.78 9.51 3.42
C PRO A 397 -22.42 9.77 2.77
N ASN A 398 -21.43 10.16 3.58
CA ASN A 398 -20.04 10.21 3.15
C ASN A 398 -19.52 8.82 2.80
N ILE A 399 -18.76 8.71 1.71
CA ILE A 399 -18.25 7.47 1.17
C ILE A 399 -16.74 7.64 0.89
N ASP A 400 -15.94 6.74 1.46
CA ASP A 400 -14.54 6.59 1.09
C ASP A 400 -14.44 5.54 -0.02
N GLY A 401 -14.20 6.01 -1.23
CA GLY A 401 -13.96 5.14 -2.36
C GLY A 401 -12.64 4.37 -2.22
N VAL A 402 -12.55 3.23 -2.91
CA VAL A 402 -11.33 2.41 -2.89
C VAL A 402 -10.16 3.07 -3.62
N SER A 403 -10.42 4.01 -4.53
CA SER A 403 -9.41 4.78 -5.24
C SER A 403 -9.05 6.09 -4.53
N SER A 404 -10.07 6.79 -4.03
CA SER A 404 -9.96 8.06 -3.31
C SER A 404 -11.31 8.41 -2.69
N SER A 405 -11.37 9.44 -1.84
CA SER A 405 -12.65 10.04 -1.42
C SER A 405 -13.33 10.68 -2.64
N TRP A 406 -14.66 10.49 -2.80
CA TRP A 406 -15.40 11.00 -3.97
C TRP A 406 -15.71 12.49 -3.86
N ILE A 407 -14.70 13.30 -3.69
CA ILE A 407 -14.80 14.75 -3.56
C ILE A 407 -14.60 15.38 -4.93
N PHE A 408 -15.57 16.14 -5.39
CA PHE A 408 -15.54 16.88 -6.63
C PHE A 408 -15.61 18.39 -6.37
N SER A 409 -15.21 19.19 -7.35
CA SER A 409 -15.38 20.64 -7.28
C SER A 409 -16.87 21.01 -7.30
N GLU A 410 -17.28 22.00 -6.49
CA GLU A 410 -18.65 22.52 -6.50
C GLU A 410 -19.09 23.07 -7.88
N LYS A 411 -18.13 23.41 -8.74
CA LYS A 411 -18.38 23.99 -10.07
C LYS A 411 -18.27 22.98 -11.20
N SER A 412 -17.67 21.84 -10.98
CA SER A 412 -17.44 20.85 -12.03
C SER A 412 -17.24 19.45 -11.43
N HIS A 413 -18.00 18.49 -11.91
CA HIS A 413 -17.88 17.07 -11.54
C HIS A 413 -16.95 16.29 -12.48
N VAL A 414 -16.24 16.99 -13.38
CA VAL A 414 -15.45 16.32 -14.43
C VAL A 414 -14.19 15.67 -13.90
N SER A 415 -13.64 16.15 -12.78
CA SER A 415 -12.49 15.51 -12.13
C SER A 415 -12.66 15.47 -10.63
N VAL A 416 -12.39 14.32 -10.05
CA VAL A 416 -12.28 14.19 -8.61
C VAL A 416 -11.16 15.09 -8.09
N ILE A 417 -11.32 15.60 -6.88
CA ILE A 417 -10.29 16.37 -6.18
C ILE A 417 -9.59 15.43 -5.21
N GLY A 418 -8.37 15.08 -5.53
CA GLY A 418 -7.57 14.12 -4.77
C GLY A 418 -7.58 12.72 -5.39
N SER A 419 -6.42 12.22 -5.60
CA SER A 419 -6.15 10.85 -6.07
C SER A 419 -5.04 10.24 -5.24
N THR A 420 -4.97 8.93 -5.23
CA THR A 420 -3.83 8.23 -4.64
C THR A 420 -2.94 7.71 -5.75
N TYR A 421 -1.66 8.01 -5.63
CA TYR A 421 -0.61 7.49 -6.49
C TYR A 421 0.28 6.55 -5.68
N ARG A 422 0.75 5.51 -6.34
CA ARG A 422 1.82 4.67 -5.86
C ARG A 422 3.12 5.13 -6.50
N TYR A 423 4.15 5.45 -5.69
CA TYR A 423 5.52 5.56 -6.17
C TYR A 423 6.17 4.19 -6.05
N TRP A 424 6.71 3.71 -7.17
CA TRP A 424 7.25 2.36 -7.30
C TRP A 424 8.66 2.35 -7.90
N LYS A 425 9.36 1.26 -7.64
CA LYS A 425 10.59 0.88 -8.33
C LYS A 425 10.41 -0.50 -8.95
N LEU A 426 10.91 -0.67 -10.18
CA LEU A 426 10.95 -1.98 -10.82
C LEU A 426 12.16 -2.77 -10.30
N TYR A 427 11.91 -3.90 -9.68
CA TYR A 427 12.94 -4.79 -9.14
C TYR A 427 12.60 -6.25 -9.45
N ASN A 428 13.55 -6.98 -10.07
CA ASN A 428 13.34 -8.39 -10.47
C ASN A 428 12.00 -8.62 -11.20
N GLN A 429 11.65 -7.70 -12.12
CA GLN A 429 10.41 -7.76 -12.91
C GLN A 429 9.11 -7.54 -12.11
N HIS A 430 9.21 -6.98 -10.90
CA HIS A 430 8.08 -6.63 -10.07
C HIS A 430 8.10 -5.13 -9.74
N PHE A 431 6.93 -4.51 -9.75
CA PHE A 431 6.75 -3.14 -9.29
C PHE A 431 6.65 -3.12 -7.77
N ILE A 432 7.70 -2.67 -7.10
CA ILE A 432 7.75 -2.58 -5.64
C ILE A 432 7.27 -1.21 -5.21
N THR A 433 6.23 -1.16 -4.40
CA THR A 433 5.72 0.09 -3.85
C THR A 433 6.68 0.64 -2.80
N LEU A 434 7.19 1.84 -3.02
CA LEU A 434 8.06 2.54 -2.08
C LEU A 434 7.27 3.54 -1.24
N GLU A 435 6.23 4.15 -1.82
CA GLU A 435 5.48 5.24 -1.19
C GLU A 435 4.05 5.28 -1.74
N TYR A 436 3.09 5.68 -0.91
CA TYR A 436 1.78 6.13 -1.34
C TYR A 436 1.70 7.65 -1.22
N ILE A 437 1.19 8.30 -2.24
CA ILE A 437 1.07 9.76 -2.31
C ILE A 437 -0.39 10.08 -2.55
N SER A 438 -1.05 10.67 -1.55
CA SER A 438 -2.41 11.18 -1.68
C SER A 438 -2.36 12.66 -2.02
N THR A 439 -3.01 13.05 -3.10
CA THR A 439 -3.15 14.43 -3.50
C THR A 439 -4.41 15.03 -2.87
N GLU A 440 -4.39 16.34 -2.62
CA GLU A 440 -5.51 17.06 -2.04
C GLU A 440 -5.80 18.31 -2.88
N GLY A 441 -6.93 18.33 -3.55
CA GLY A 441 -7.40 19.51 -4.23
C GLY A 441 -8.20 20.46 -3.32
N SER A 442 -8.52 21.65 -3.81
CA SER A 442 -9.42 22.56 -3.11
C SER A 442 -10.87 22.27 -3.46
N LYS A 443 -11.65 21.81 -2.48
CA LYS A 443 -13.11 21.61 -2.60
C LYS A 443 -13.85 22.91 -2.94
N HIS A 444 -13.29 24.07 -2.57
CA HIS A 444 -13.88 25.38 -2.75
C HIS A 444 -13.17 26.20 -3.83
N ALA A 445 -12.57 25.54 -4.81
CA ALA A 445 -11.91 26.22 -5.93
C ALA A 445 -12.82 27.28 -6.55
N SER A 446 -12.35 28.53 -6.55
CA SER A 446 -13.12 29.68 -7.04
C SER A 446 -13.03 29.85 -8.55
N SER A 447 -12.05 29.22 -9.19
CA SER A 447 -11.80 29.31 -10.64
C SER A 447 -11.35 27.97 -11.20
N SER A 448 -11.39 27.83 -12.52
CA SER A 448 -10.86 26.63 -13.19
C SER A 448 -9.36 26.42 -12.97
N LYS A 449 -8.64 27.50 -12.68
CA LYS A 449 -7.21 27.44 -12.34
C LYS A 449 -7.00 26.83 -10.96
N ASP A 450 -7.83 27.20 -9.98
CA ASP A 450 -7.76 26.68 -8.62
C ASP A 450 -8.22 25.21 -8.53
N MET A 451 -9.05 24.77 -9.49
CA MET A 451 -9.51 23.39 -9.60
C MET A 451 -8.37 22.38 -9.78
N TRP A 452 -7.22 22.85 -10.28
CA TRP A 452 -6.04 22.03 -10.54
C TRP A 452 -4.93 22.21 -9.48
N ASN A 453 -5.19 22.97 -8.41
CA ASN A 453 -4.27 23.05 -7.29
C ASN A 453 -4.35 21.77 -6.46
N TRP A 454 -3.19 21.33 -5.99
CA TRP A 454 -3.08 20.14 -5.14
C TRP A 454 -1.88 20.24 -4.21
N THR A 455 -1.90 19.44 -3.16
CA THR A 455 -0.79 19.24 -2.22
C THR A 455 -0.54 17.77 -2.09
N ALA A 456 0.68 17.31 -2.26
CA ALA A 456 1.03 15.91 -2.08
C ALA A 456 1.31 15.63 -0.59
N SER A 457 0.63 14.63 -0.04
CA SER A 457 0.95 14.07 1.26
C SER A 457 1.90 12.89 1.06
N ARG A 458 3.07 12.98 1.67
CA ARG A 458 4.12 11.98 1.52
C ARG A 458 4.06 10.93 2.62
N ILE A 459 4.19 9.66 2.24
CA ILE A 459 4.54 8.53 3.10
C ILE A 459 6.01 8.19 2.82
N ASP A 460 6.74 7.71 3.79
CA ASP A 460 8.20 7.54 3.70
C ASP A 460 8.69 6.71 2.51
N VAL A 461 9.86 7.07 2.04
CA VAL A 461 10.56 6.48 0.88
C VAL A 461 11.90 5.92 1.34
N VAL A 462 12.32 4.82 0.73
CA VAL A 462 13.71 4.34 0.83
C VAL A 462 14.60 5.23 -0.02
N GLU A 463 15.41 6.07 0.63
CA GLU A 463 16.28 7.03 -0.06
C GLU A 463 17.63 6.42 -0.45
N ALA A 464 17.96 6.51 -1.75
CA ALA A 464 19.22 6.02 -2.28
C ALA A 464 20.42 6.94 -1.97
N ASP A 465 20.16 8.21 -1.74
CA ASP A 465 21.17 9.28 -1.64
C ASP A 465 21.55 9.67 -0.22
N VAL A 466 21.17 8.88 0.75
CA VAL A 466 21.62 9.08 2.14
C VAL A 466 23.12 8.78 2.22
N PRO A 467 23.95 9.69 2.75
CA PRO A 467 25.37 9.44 2.87
C PRO A 467 25.68 8.34 3.88
N ASP A 468 26.81 7.66 3.68
CA ASP A 468 27.35 6.79 4.72
C ASP A 468 27.89 7.62 5.87
N TYR A 469 27.57 7.20 7.11
CA TYR A 469 28.12 7.79 8.30
C TYR A 469 29.35 7.00 8.80
N ASN A 470 30.32 7.72 9.36
CA ASN A 470 31.48 7.10 9.99
C ASN A 470 31.09 6.60 11.39
N TYR A 471 30.83 5.32 11.49
CA TYR A 471 30.58 4.66 12.77
C TYR A 471 31.87 4.16 13.40
N PRO A 472 31.96 4.10 14.75
CA PRO A 472 33.08 3.44 15.44
C PRO A 472 33.26 1.99 15.00
N GLU A 473 34.43 1.41 15.25
CA GLU A 473 34.66 -0.02 15.00
C GLU A 473 33.69 -0.87 15.83
N LEU A 474 33.07 -1.85 15.18
CA LEU A 474 32.15 -2.80 15.82
C LEU A 474 32.89 -3.71 16.79
N LYS A 475 32.50 -3.71 18.07
CA LYS A 475 33.10 -4.54 19.12
C LYS A 475 32.22 -5.69 19.59
N GLY A 476 30.92 -5.49 19.61
CA GLY A 476 29.98 -6.49 20.10
C GLY A 476 28.61 -6.40 19.43
N ARG A 477 27.82 -7.45 19.68
CA ARG A 477 26.44 -7.55 19.19
C ARG A 477 25.55 -7.98 20.34
N TRP A 478 24.39 -7.34 20.45
CA TRP A 478 23.35 -7.62 21.43
C TRP A 478 22.02 -7.83 20.72
N ALA A 479 21.13 -8.60 21.32
CA ALA A 479 19.78 -8.78 20.78
C ALA A 479 18.72 -8.73 21.89
N LEU A 480 17.57 -8.13 21.54
CA LEU A 480 16.32 -8.19 22.31
C LEU A 480 15.26 -8.85 21.42
N LEU A 481 14.71 -9.98 21.88
CA LEU A 481 13.70 -10.73 21.17
C LEU A 481 12.41 -10.76 22.01
N VAL A 482 11.29 -10.30 21.44
CA VAL A 482 10.03 -10.14 22.17
C VAL A 482 8.87 -10.81 21.43
N ALA A 483 8.31 -11.86 22.04
CA ALA A 483 7.01 -12.40 21.66
C ALA A 483 5.93 -11.69 22.48
N GLY A 484 5.41 -10.57 21.97
CA GLY A 484 4.60 -9.65 22.76
C GLY A 484 3.15 -10.10 23.01
N SER A 485 2.67 -11.16 22.35
CA SER A 485 1.32 -11.71 22.55
C SER A 485 1.39 -13.17 22.98
N ASN A 486 0.52 -13.57 23.91
CA ASN A 486 0.42 -14.92 24.45
C ASN A 486 -0.91 -15.60 24.04
N SER A 487 -1.19 -16.78 24.55
CA SER A 487 -2.31 -17.67 24.26
C SER A 487 -2.17 -18.55 23.01
N TRP A 488 -2.86 -19.70 22.99
CA TRP A 488 -2.77 -20.67 21.91
C TRP A 488 -3.07 -20.10 20.51
N LYS A 489 -4.03 -19.19 20.39
CA LYS A 489 -4.38 -18.53 19.13
C LYS A 489 -3.23 -17.68 18.57
N ASN A 490 -2.31 -17.29 19.43
CA ASN A 490 -1.16 -16.44 19.17
C ASN A 490 0.16 -17.23 19.05
N TYR A 491 0.04 -18.53 18.79
CA TYR A 491 1.14 -19.50 18.62
C TYR A 491 2.31 -18.92 17.82
N ARG A 492 2.01 -18.30 16.70
CA ARG A 492 2.98 -17.80 15.72
C ARG A 492 4.01 -16.84 16.29
N PHE A 493 3.63 -15.97 17.23
CA PHE A 493 4.54 -14.95 17.76
C PHE A 493 5.68 -15.57 18.57
N GLN A 494 5.41 -16.61 19.36
CA GLN A 494 6.47 -17.32 20.04
C GLN A 494 7.30 -18.15 19.05
N ALA A 495 6.68 -18.80 18.09
CA ALA A 495 7.38 -19.56 17.05
C ALA A 495 8.33 -18.67 16.23
N ASP A 496 7.91 -17.46 15.85
CA ASP A 496 8.74 -16.46 15.16
C ASP A 496 9.96 -16.08 15.99
N VAL A 497 9.75 -15.74 17.27
CA VAL A 497 10.82 -15.28 18.17
C VAL A 497 11.82 -16.39 18.47
N PHE A 498 11.35 -17.60 18.73
CA PHE A 498 12.26 -18.75 18.92
C PHE A 498 13.04 -19.09 17.64
N SER A 499 12.43 -18.94 16.47
CA SER A 499 13.14 -19.14 15.21
C SER A 499 14.25 -18.11 15.01
N MET A 500 13.99 -16.85 15.34
CA MET A 500 15.00 -15.81 15.34
C MET A 500 16.11 -16.10 16.36
N TYR A 501 15.77 -16.56 17.56
CA TYR A 501 16.73 -16.97 18.56
C TYR A 501 17.67 -18.08 18.04
N GLN A 502 17.10 -19.15 17.46
CA GLN A 502 17.91 -20.23 16.87
C GLN A 502 18.82 -19.73 15.75
N TYR A 503 18.31 -18.81 14.92
CA TYR A 503 19.12 -18.18 13.89
C TYR A 503 20.32 -17.42 14.51
N LEU A 504 20.09 -16.54 15.49
CA LEU A 504 21.17 -15.79 16.14
C LEU A 504 22.21 -16.68 16.81
N ILE A 505 21.81 -17.75 17.48
CA ILE A 505 22.71 -18.75 18.06
C ILE A 505 23.56 -19.41 16.96
N SER A 506 22.95 -19.73 15.81
CA SER A 506 23.68 -20.30 14.66
C SER A 506 24.70 -19.35 14.05
N GLN A 507 24.46 -18.04 14.18
CA GLN A 507 25.38 -16.98 13.73
C GLN A 507 26.45 -16.62 14.79
N GLY A 508 26.52 -17.37 15.89
CA GLY A 508 27.58 -17.23 16.89
C GLY A 508 27.28 -16.21 18.00
N TYR A 509 26.03 -15.81 18.19
CA TYR A 509 25.63 -15.03 19.36
C TYR A 509 25.81 -15.83 20.64
N SER A 510 26.39 -15.21 21.67
CA SER A 510 26.36 -15.76 23.01
C SER A 510 24.94 -15.64 23.61
N LYS A 511 24.50 -16.66 24.32
CA LYS A 511 23.23 -16.58 25.09
C LYS A 511 23.18 -15.39 26.05
N ASP A 512 24.33 -14.98 26.58
CA ASP A 512 24.43 -13.82 27.51
C ASP A 512 24.18 -12.48 26.80
N HIS A 513 24.30 -12.44 25.47
CA HIS A 513 24.07 -11.26 24.65
C HIS A 513 22.67 -11.22 23.99
N ILE A 514 21.81 -12.19 24.29
CA ILE A 514 20.42 -12.21 23.84
C ILE A 514 19.50 -12.12 25.04
N VAL A 515 18.63 -11.13 25.08
CA VAL A 515 17.50 -11.08 26.03
C VAL A 515 16.24 -11.54 25.30
N LEU A 516 15.62 -12.62 25.78
CA LEU A 516 14.40 -13.19 25.19
C LEU A 516 13.23 -13.08 26.17
N ILE A 517 12.15 -12.46 25.69
CA ILE A 517 10.91 -12.24 26.41
C ILE A 517 9.77 -13.01 25.73
N ALA A 518 9.18 -13.97 26.44
CA ALA A 518 8.03 -14.73 25.98
C ALA A 518 7.21 -15.25 27.17
N GLU A 519 5.92 -15.55 26.97
CA GLU A 519 5.08 -16.03 28.07
C GLU A 519 5.29 -17.50 28.40
N ASP A 520 5.81 -18.33 27.47
CA ASP A 520 6.02 -19.77 27.63
C ASP A 520 4.71 -20.55 27.86
N ASP A 521 3.66 -20.19 27.17
CA ASP A 521 2.33 -20.78 27.30
C ASP A 521 1.88 -21.62 26.10
N ILE A 522 2.76 -21.81 25.10
CA ILE A 522 2.46 -22.49 23.84
C ILE A 522 3.03 -23.92 23.80
N ALA A 523 4.33 -24.09 24.09
CA ALA A 523 4.99 -25.39 23.92
C ALA A 523 4.33 -26.50 24.76
N GLN A 524 3.94 -26.19 25.99
CA GLN A 524 3.26 -27.11 26.90
C GLN A 524 1.73 -26.90 26.95
N ASN A 525 1.18 -26.13 25.99
CA ASN A 525 -0.26 -25.89 25.94
C ASN A 525 -1.03 -27.20 25.74
N PRO A 526 -2.15 -27.44 26.48
CA PRO A 526 -2.98 -28.63 26.27
C PRO A 526 -3.49 -28.83 24.85
N SER A 527 -3.61 -27.75 24.06
CA SER A 527 -4.00 -27.78 22.66
C SER A 527 -2.84 -28.16 21.73
N ASN A 528 -1.58 -28.18 22.21
CA ASN A 528 -0.43 -28.54 21.40
C ASN A 528 -0.41 -30.03 21.10
N PRO A 529 -0.62 -30.50 19.85
CA PRO A 529 -0.62 -31.91 19.50
C PRO A 529 0.75 -32.59 19.66
N THR A 530 1.81 -31.78 19.83
CA THR A 530 3.20 -32.23 20.05
C THR A 530 3.81 -31.42 21.20
N PRO A 531 3.45 -31.75 22.48
CA PRO A 531 3.90 -31.02 23.65
C PRO A 531 5.42 -30.87 23.71
N GLY A 532 5.90 -29.70 24.12
CA GLY A 532 7.32 -29.36 24.18
C GLY A 532 7.94 -28.94 22.86
N THR A 533 7.12 -28.63 21.85
CA THR A 533 7.62 -28.25 20.54
C THR A 533 6.94 -26.98 20.01
N LEU A 534 7.68 -26.21 19.20
CA LEU A 534 7.21 -25.11 18.38
C LEU A 534 7.79 -25.21 16.96
N TYR A 535 6.97 -24.92 15.96
CA TYR A 535 7.33 -24.98 14.55
C TYR A 535 6.83 -23.74 13.82
N ILE A 536 7.58 -23.21 12.86
CA ILE A 536 7.12 -22.10 11.97
C ILE A 536 6.45 -22.60 10.69
N LYS A 537 6.55 -23.92 10.42
CA LYS A 537 5.85 -24.60 9.32
C LYS A 537 5.61 -26.08 9.70
N GLU A 538 4.62 -26.71 9.10
CA GLU A 538 4.36 -28.14 9.29
C GLU A 538 5.57 -28.97 8.84
N GLY A 539 5.93 -29.97 9.62
CA GLY A 539 7.11 -30.81 9.35
C GLY A 539 8.46 -30.11 9.51
N GLY A 540 8.46 -28.87 10.00
CA GLY A 540 9.68 -28.10 10.26
C GLY A 540 10.47 -28.60 11.47
N VAL A 541 11.59 -27.92 11.75
CA VAL A 541 12.43 -28.20 12.93
C VAL A 541 11.78 -27.58 14.17
N ASN A 542 11.85 -28.29 15.30
CA ASN A 542 11.46 -27.73 16.59
C ASN A 542 12.40 -26.58 16.98
N VAL A 543 11.86 -25.39 17.14
CA VAL A 543 12.62 -24.17 17.49
C VAL A 543 12.59 -23.83 18.97
N TYR A 544 11.74 -24.50 19.75
CA TYR A 544 11.56 -24.24 21.19
C TYR A 544 12.80 -24.58 22.01
N ASP A 545 13.19 -23.65 22.86
CA ASP A 545 14.21 -23.81 23.90
C ASP A 545 13.77 -23.06 25.16
N GLN A 546 13.22 -23.77 26.13
CA GLN A 546 12.77 -23.17 27.39
C GLN A 546 13.88 -22.40 28.11
N SER A 547 15.12 -22.90 28.03
CA SER A 547 16.27 -22.25 28.68
C SER A 547 16.68 -20.91 28.07
N ALA A 548 16.09 -20.54 26.94
CA ALA A 548 16.33 -19.26 26.26
C ALA A 548 15.49 -18.11 26.83
N ILE A 549 14.41 -18.42 27.55
CA ILE A 549 13.49 -17.42 28.09
C ILE A 549 14.12 -16.74 29.32
N ASP A 550 14.37 -15.46 29.22
CA ASP A 550 14.89 -14.66 30.34
C ASP A 550 13.76 -14.05 31.17
N TYR A 551 12.66 -13.65 30.50
CA TYR A 551 11.51 -13.04 31.16
C TYR A 551 10.19 -13.51 30.58
N HIS A 552 9.21 -13.70 31.48
CA HIS A 552 7.81 -13.90 31.09
C HIS A 552 7.08 -12.56 31.01
N LEU A 553 6.26 -12.36 29.98
CA LEU A 553 5.49 -11.12 29.75
C LEU A 553 4.68 -10.69 31.00
N ARG A 554 4.08 -11.66 31.70
CA ARG A 554 3.28 -11.38 32.92
C ARG A 554 4.07 -10.69 34.03
N ASN A 555 5.38 -10.88 34.07
CA ASN A 555 6.25 -10.35 35.12
C ASN A 555 6.83 -8.97 34.80
N LEU A 556 6.71 -8.50 33.57
CA LEU A 556 7.27 -7.24 33.10
C LEU A 556 6.19 -6.16 32.96
N THR A 557 6.58 -4.92 33.10
CA THR A 557 5.80 -3.73 32.71
C THR A 557 6.34 -3.15 31.41
N PRO A 558 5.61 -2.29 30.69
CA PRO A 558 6.13 -1.59 29.53
C PRO A 558 7.43 -0.80 29.80
N ASN A 559 7.57 -0.20 30.99
CA ASN A 559 8.77 0.55 31.38
C ASN A 559 10.01 -0.35 31.51
N ASP A 560 9.85 -1.61 31.88
CA ASP A 560 10.96 -2.55 32.02
C ASP A 560 11.69 -2.77 30.67
N ILE A 561 11.00 -2.61 29.54
CA ILE A 561 11.63 -2.68 28.20
C ILE A 561 12.67 -1.58 28.02
N GLY A 562 12.33 -0.34 28.42
CA GLY A 562 13.28 0.78 28.42
C GLY A 562 14.48 0.53 29.35
N ASP A 563 14.23 0.00 30.53
CA ASP A 563 15.29 -0.31 31.53
C ASP A 563 16.19 -1.47 31.04
N ILE A 564 15.63 -2.50 30.39
CA ILE A 564 16.40 -3.58 29.74
C ILE A 564 17.30 -3.03 28.63
N LEU A 565 16.75 -2.18 27.75
CA LEU A 565 17.49 -1.58 26.63
C LEU A 565 18.62 -0.65 27.12
N GLN A 566 18.39 0.09 28.19
CA GLN A 566 19.34 1.05 28.78
C GLN A 566 20.35 0.41 29.74
N GLY A 567 20.30 -0.91 29.92
CA GLY A 567 21.24 -1.62 30.79
C GLY A 567 21.02 -1.43 32.29
N LYS A 568 19.84 -1.00 32.72
CA LYS A 568 19.50 -0.74 34.13
C LYS A 568 19.18 -2.05 34.86
N GLN A 569 20.23 -2.74 35.29
CA GLN A 569 20.11 -4.02 36.00
C GLN A 569 19.57 -3.81 37.41
N SER A 570 18.67 -4.72 37.83
CA SER A 570 18.07 -4.76 39.17
C SER A 570 17.77 -6.20 39.57
N ASP A 571 17.32 -6.43 40.83
CA ASP A 571 16.84 -7.75 41.25
C ASP A 571 15.65 -8.23 40.43
N HIS A 572 14.81 -7.29 39.96
CA HIS A 572 13.68 -7.57 39.07
C HIS A 572 14.13 -7.82 37.64
N LEU A 573 15.18 -7.14 37.19
CA LEU A 573 15.76 -7.24 35.85
C LEU A 573 17.22 -7.73 35.91
N PRO A 574 17.45 -9.01 36.20
CA PRO A 574 18.79 -9.55 36.38
C PRO A 574 19.61 -9.63 35.09
N LYS A 575 18.97 -9.61 33.90
CA LYS A 575 19.63 -9.64 32.61
C LYS A 575 19.16 -8.47 31.75
N VAL A 576 20.09 -7.65 31.28
CA VAL A 576 19.81 -6.43 30.51
C VAL A 576 20.81 -6.31 29.35
N ILE A 577 20.50 -5.46 28.38
CA ILE A 577 21.40 -5.12 27.28
C ILE A 577 22.53 -4.23 27.83
N LYS A 578 23.76 -4.69 27.75
CA LYS A 578 24.95 -3.93 28.21
C LYS A 578 25.76 -3.39 27.03
N ALA A 579 25.06 -2.92 26.01
CA ALA A 579 25.69 -2.38 24.82
C ALA A 579 26.35 -1.03 25.09
N THR A 580 27.39 -0.73 24.33
CA THR A 580 28.12 0.54 24.31
C THR A 580 27.96 1.22 22.96
N ALA A 581 28.50 2.43 22.80
CA ALA A 581 28.56 3.13 21.51
C ALA A 581 29.39 2.40 20.41
N ASN A 582 30.02 1.27 20.75
CA ASN A 582 30.75 0.42 19.79
C ASN A 582 30.02 -0.90 19.48
N ASP A 583 28.81 -1.11 20.01
CA ASP A 583 28.08 -2.37 19.86
C ASP A 583 26.82 -2.18 19.02
N ASN A 584 26.51 -3.16 18.19
CA ASN A 584 25.25 -3.19 17.45
C ASN A 584 24.15 -3.87 18.28
N ILE A 585 22.92 -3.34 18.20
CA ILE A 585 21.75 -3.93 18.84
C ILE A 585 20.76 -4.35 17.75
N PHE A 586 20.31 -5.61 17.82
CA PHE A 586 19.24 -6.14 17.01
C PHE A 586 17.99 -6.37 17.89
N ILE A 587 16.87 -5.81 17.48
CA ILE A 587 15.57 -5.99 18.17
C ILE A 587 14.62 -6.67 17.20
N PHE A 588 14.02 -7.79 17.63
CA PHE A 588 12.94 -8.45 16.89
C PHE A 588 11.70 -8.52 17.78
N TRP A 589 10.64 -7.91 17.33
CA TRP A 589 9.36 -7.85 18.04
C TRP A 589 8.26 -8.47 17.19
N SER A 590 7.60 -9.52 17.70
CA SER A 590 6.46 -10.16 17.04
C SER A 590 5.26 -10.19 17.99
N SER A 591 4.17 -9.47 17.60
CA SER A 591 2.95 -9.35 18.42
C SER A 591 1.76 -8.84 17.61
N HIS A 592 0.59 -8.76 18.25
CA HIS A 592 -0.48 -7.91 17.76
C HIS A 592 -0.07 -6.42 17.83
N GLY A 593 -0.71 -5.60 17.00
CA GLY A 593 -0.55 -4.15 17.00
C GLY A 593 -1.87 -3.44 16.72
N THR A 594 -1.95 -2.22 17.21
CA THR A 594 -3.00 -1.25 16.88
C THR A 594 -2.34 0.10 16.60
N PRO A 595 -3.01 1.06 15.96
CA PRO A 595 -2.44 2.38 15.79
C PRO A 595 -1.89 2.95 17.10
N GLY A 596 -0.58 3.24 17.12
CA GLY A 596 0.14 3.81 18.27
C GLY A 596 0.63 2.84 19.34
N LYS A 597 0.37 1.52 19.23
CA LYS A 597 0.69 0.55 20.31
C LYS A 597 1.02 -0.84 19.78
N LEU A 598 1.92 -1.55 20.47
CA LEU A 598 2.13 -2.99 20.34
C LEU A 598 1.54 -3.73 21.54
N ASP A 599 1.06 -4.95 21.30
CA ASP A 599 0.63 -5.84 22.39
C ASP A 599 1.84 -6.27 23.22
N PHE A 600 1.62 -6.34 24.53
CA PHE A 600 2.62 -6.74 25.51
C PHE A 600 1.99 -7.62 26.58
N GLY A 601 1.22 -8.62 26.15
CA GLY A 601 0.51 -9.53 27.06
C GLY A 601 -0.59 -10.34 26.38
N SER A 602 -1.81 -10.19 26.86
CA SER A 602 -2.98 -10.91 26.37
C SER A 602 -3.90 -9.99 25.56
N ASP A 603 -4.06 -10.26 24.27
CA ASP A 603 -5.11 -9.69 23.42
C ASP A 603 -5.30 -8.17 23.61
N LEU A 604 -4.20 -7.41 23.55
CA LEU A 604 -4.17 -5.94 23.68
C LEU A 604 -4.65 -5.36 25.04
N GLN A 605 -4.80 -6.20 26.06
CA GLN A 605 -5.15 -5.72 27.40
C GLN A 605 -3.99 -5.02 28.09
N LYS A 606 -2.77 -5.42 27.78
CA LYS A 606 -1.53 -4.79 28.20
C LYS A 606 -0.74 -4.43 26.96
N THR A 607 -0.43 -3.18 26.78
CA THR A 607 0.23 -2.67 25.58
C THR A 607 1.40 -1.77 25.92
N ILE A 608 2.36 -1.66 25.02
CA ILE A 608 3.40 -0.63 25.05
C ILE A 608 3.15 0.36 23.91
N SER A 609 3.14 1.65 24.20
CA SER A 609 2.96 2.67 23.18
C SER A 609 4.24 2.88 22.37
N TYR A 610 4.09 3.32 21.11
CA TYR A 610 5.24 3.70 20.27
C TYR A 610 6.09 4.79 20.91
N ARG A 611 5.46 5.68 21.68
CA ARG A 611 6.16 6.74 22.41
C ARG A 611 7.04 6.19 23.54
N GLU A 612 6.52 5.26 24.35
CA GLU A 612 7.31 4.60 25.41
C GLU A 612 8.50 3.84 24.82
N LEU A 613 8.30 3.14 23.69
CA LEU A 613 9.40 2.49 22.95
C LEU A 613 10.42 3.51 22.46
N LYS A 614 9.99 4.63 21.86
CA LYS A 614 10.89 5.68 21.42
C LYS A 614 11.73 6.24 22.56
N GLU A 615 11.11 6.55 23.70
CA GLU A 615 11.79 7.06 24.89
C GLU A 615 12.86 6.07 25.38
N GLY A 616 12.56 4.77 25.39
CA GLY A 616 13.53 3.73 25.71
C GLY A 616 14.69 3.66 24.71
N LEU A 617 14.38 3.66 23.42
CA LEU A 617 15.38 3.55 22.35
C LEU A 617 16.31 4.75 22.25
N GLN A 618 15.80 5.97 22.46
CA GLN A 618 16.61 7.21 22.40
C GLN A 618 17.72 7.26 23.46
N GLU A 619 17.47 6.69 24.63
CA GLU A 619 18.40 6.64 25.76
C GLU A 619 19.33 5.41 25.71
N THR A 620 19.17 4.54 24.74
CA THR A 620 19.94 3.29 24.60
C THR A 620 21.28 3.56 23.92
N ALA A 621 22.39 3.24 24.58
CA ALA A 621 23.71 3.32 23.97
C ALA A 621 23.90 2.26 22.90
N HIS A 622 24.26 2.65 21.68
CA HIS A 622 24.50 1.74 20.57
C HIS A 622 25.41 2.38 19.51
N ARG A 623 26.10 1.55 18.75
CA ARG A 623 26.76 1.94 17.50
C ARG A 623 25.74 2.04 16.37
N LYS A 624 25.05 0.93 16.10
CA LYS A 624 23.89 0.84 15.21
C LYS A 624 22.79 0.02 15.90
N LEU A 625 21.55 0.39 15.65
CA LEU A 625 20.39 -0.32 16.15
C LEU A 625 19.48 -0.69 14.96
N MET A 626 19.09 -1.95 14.88
CA MET A 626 18.06 -2.38 13.94
C MET A 626 16.88 -2.94 14.72
N MET A 627 15.70 -2.40 14.50
CA MET A 627 14.46 -2.94 15.05
C MET A 627 13.55 -3.46 13.93
N VAL A 628 13.26 -4.76 13.99
CA VAL A 628 12.38 -5.46 13.08
C VAL A 628 11.07 -5.77 13.80
N VAL A 629 9.95 -5.34 13.23
CA VAL A 629 8.64 -5.40 13.89
C VAL A 629 7.62 -6.13 13.04
N GLU A 630 7.24 -7.31 13.50
CA GLU A 630 6.12 -8.08 12.96
C GLU A 630 4.87 -7.76 13.77
N ALA A 631 4.10 -6.80 13.32
CA ALA A 631 2.81 -6.42 13.92
C ALA A 631 1.95 -5.63 12.94
N CYS A 632 0.63 -5.68 13.15
CA CYS A 632 -0.30 -4.77 12.47
C CYS A 632 0.06 -3.32 12.79
N TYR A 633 -0.10 -2.41 11.80
CA TYR A 633 0.14 -0.96 11.93
C TYR A 633 1.57 -0.58 12.37
N SER A 634 2.52 -1.51 12.28
CA SER A 634 3.89 -1.36 12.79
C SER A 634 4.67 -0.20 12.16
N GLY A 635 4.31 0.25 10.96
CA GLY A 635 4.87 1.44 10.33
C GLY A 635 4.72 2.71 11.17
N GLY A 636 3.65 2.83 11.96
CA GLY A 636 3.47 3.95 12.89
C GLY A 636 4.56 4.03 13.99
N LEU A 637 5.17 2.89 14.36
CA LEU A 637 6.35 2.89 15.23
C LEU A 637 7.56 3.48 14.50
N GLY A 638 7.79 3.07 13.24
CA GLY A 638 8.86 3.61 12.41
C GLY A 638 8.75 5.14 12.27
N GLU A 639 7.57 5.66 11.94
CA GLU A 639 7.30 7.11 11.89
C GLU A 639 7.54 7.80 13.23
N THR A 640 7.07 7.19 14.33
CA THR A 640 7.27 7.76 15.68
C THR A 640 8.75 7.87 16.03
N CYS A 641 9.56 6.90 15.61
CA CYS A 641 10.98 6.78 15.96
C CYS A 641 11.94 7.51 15.00
N LEU A 642 11.42 8.30 14.06
CA LEU A 642 12.26 9.11 13.17
C LEU A 642 13.20 10.03 13.98
N GLY A 643 14.43 10.18 13.50
CA GLY A 643 15.46 11.04 14.10
C GLY A 643 16.31 10.39 15.19
N ILE A 644 16.12 9.11 15.54
CA ILE A 644 17.00 8.38 16.47
C ILE A 644 18.32 8.07 15.74
N PRO A 645 19.46 8.64 16.17
CA PRO A 645 20.73 8.47 15.47
C PRO A 645 21.18 7.00 15.45
N GLY A 646 21.63 6.51 14.30
CA GLY A 646 22.14 5.15 14.16
C GLY A 646 21.10 4.03 14.22
N ALA A 647 19.81 4.38 14.34
CA ALA A 647 18.71 3.40 14.35
C ALA A 647 18.04 3.27 12.99
N ILE A 648 17.64 2.05 12.65
CA ILE A 648 16.83 1.71 11.46
C ILE A 648 15.65 0.83 11.86
N PHE A 649 14.48 1.06 11.28
CA PHE A 649 13.26 0.34 11.60
C PHE A 649 12.72 -0.35 10.35
N LEU A 650 12.54 -1.66 10.41
CA LEU A 650 11.94 -2.49 9.34
C LEU A 650 10.64 -3.07 9.87
N THR A 651 9.52 -2.74 9.22
CA THR A 651 8.17 -3.07 9.71
C THR A 651 7.41 -3.92 8.71
N ALA A 652 6.64 -4.89 9.22
CA ALA A 652 5.85 -5.82 8.41
C ALA A 652 4.67 -5.16 7.69
N ALA A 653 4.23 -4.00 8.16
CA ALA A 653 3.10 -3.27 7.62
C ALA A 653 3.36 -1.76 7.67
N ASN A 654 2.66 -1.00 6.83
CA ASN A 654 2.63 0.45 6.93
C ASN A 654 1.76 0.92 8.13
N PRO A 655 1.67 2.24 8.43
CA PRO A 655 0.90 2.73 9.57
C PRO A 655 -0.62 2.49 9.52
N TYR A 656 -1.17 2.12 8.38
CA TYR A 656 -2.61 2.11 8.09
C TYR A 656 -3.20 0.72 7.90
N GLU A 657 -2.39 -0.34 7.95
CA GLU A 657 -2.80 -1.69 7.57
C GLU A 657 -2.41 -2.76 8.60
N PRO A 658 -3.11 -3.90 8.63
CA PRO A 658 -2.70 -5.06 9.39
C PRO A 658 -1.56 -5.82 8.69
N SER A 659 -0.71 -6.52 9.46
CA SER A 659 0.14 -7.61 8.96
C SER A 659 -0.63 -8.94 8.99
N HIS A 660 -0.16 -9.94 8.25
CA HIS A 660 -0.90 -11.19 8.07
C HIS A 660 -0.14 -12.42 8.55
N ALA A 661 -0.89 -13.28 9.25
CA ALA A 661 -0.45 -14.60 9.63
C ALA A 661 -0.34 -15.51 8.41
N ASP A 662 0.57 -16.49 8.46
CA ASP A 662 0.83 -17.46 7.42
C ASP A 662 1.07 -18.87 8.01
N MET A 663 1.23 -19.88 7.14
CA MET A 663 1.47 -21.27 7.55
C MET A 663 0.35 -21.81 8.43
N TRP A 664 -0.88 -21.78 7.93
CA TRP A 664 -2.00 -22.45 8.62
C TRP A 664 -1.72 -23.93 8.79
N SER A 665 -1.89 -24.44 10.01
CA SER A 665 -1.77 -25.85 10.34
C SER A 665 -3.11 -26.46 10.73
N GLU A 666 -3.62 -27.36 9.92
CA GLU A 666 -4.84 -28.11 10.25
C GLU A 666 -4.67 -28.94 11.52
N LYS A 667 -3.47 -29.48 11.75
CA LYS A 667 -3.14 -30.29 12.92
C LYS A 667 -3.19 -29.48 14.21
N ASN A 668 -2.74 -28.24 14.18
CA ASN A 668 -2.65 -27.35 15.34
C ASN A 668 -3.89 -26.44 15.45
N GLY A 669 -4.67 -26.26 14.38
CA GLY A 669 -5.80 -25.35 14.33
C GLY A 669 -5.43 -23.86 14.50
N VAL A 670 -4.18 -23.51 14.17
CA VAL A 670 -3.62 -22.15 14.28
C VAL A 670 -2.61 -21.87 13.17
N TYR A 671 -2.31 -20.60 12.93
CA TYR A 671 -1.17 -20.19 12.12
C TYR A 671 0.15 -20.39 12.87
N LEU A 672 1.16 -20.92 12.20
CA LEU A 672 2.44 -21.28 12.81
C LEU A 672 3.45 -20.10 12.75
N SER A 673 3.30 -19.15 11.81
CA SER A 673 4.18 -18.00 11.64
C SER A 673 3.45 -16.84 10.97
N ASN A 674 4.18 -15.80 10.59
CA ASN A 674 3.70 -14.64 9.85
C ASN A 674 4.46 -14.51 8.52
N SER A 675 3.79 -14.00 7.48
CA SER A 675 4.35 -13.91 6.12
C SER A 675 5.66 -13.13 6.08
N PHE A 676 5.72 -11.96 6.71
CA PHE A 676 6.93 -11.14 6.79
C PHE A 676 8.08 -11.85 7.51
N THR A 677 7.81 -12.49 8.66
CA THR A 677 8.85 -13.20 9.43
C THR A 677 9.46 -14.34 8.64
N ILE A 678 8.64 -15.11 7.90
CA ILE A 678 9.11 -16.18 7.01
C ILE A 678 10.04 -15.60 5.94
N GLY A 679 9.62 -14.54 5.27
CA GLY A 679 10.42 -13.85 4.25
C GLY A 679 11.73 -13.31 4.81
N PHE A 680 11.69 -12.71 6.01
CA PHE A 680 12.87 -12.17 6.69
C PHE A 680 13.89 -13.28 7.01
N LEU A 681 13.49 -14.32 7.73
CA LEU A 681 14.34 -15.44 8.09
C LEU A 681 14.91 -16.15 6.86
N LYS A 682 14.11 -16.37 5.83
CA LYS A 682 14.55 -16.94 4.55
C LYS A 682 15.65 -16.09 3.92
N SER A 683 15.42 -14.78 3.78
CA SER A 683 16.35 -13.88 3.11
C SER A 683 17.70 -13.80 3.79
N ILE A 684 17.75 -13.67 5.12
CA ILE A 684 19.00 -13.60 5.89
C ILE A 684 19.71 -14.95 6.00
N THR A 685 18.97 -16.06 5.91
CA THR A 685 19.57 -17.42 5.90
C THR A 685 20.21 -17.72 4.55
N GLU A 686 19.55 -17.35 3.44
CA GLU A 686 20.09 -17.53 2.09
C GLU A 686 21.30 -16.63 1.81
N ASN A 687 21.26 -15.39 2.27
CA ASN A 687 22.34 -14.42 2.12
C ASN A 687 22.54 -13.58 3.39
N PRO A 688 23.38 -14.01 4.34
CA PRO A 688 23.67 -13.25 5.57
C PRO A 688 24.32 -11.88 5.31
N ARG A 689 24.86 -11.65 4.13
CA ARG A 689 25.47 -10.38 3.71
C ARG A 689 24.59 -9.54 2.81
N ILE A 690 23.30 -9.83 2.76
CA ILE A 690 22.34 -9.04 1.98
C ILE A 690 22.37 -7.56 2.42
N SER A 691 22.30 -6.62 1.47
CA SER A 691 22.15 -5.20 1.81
C SER A 691 20.77 -4.93 2.41
N LEU A 692 20.65 -3.90 3.24
CA LEU A 692 19.34 -3.49 3.77
C LEU A 692 18.33 -3.18 2.66
N ARG A 693 18.79 -2.57 1.56
CA ARG A 693 17.96 -2.31 0.38
C ARG A 693 17.45 -3.60 -0.25
N ASP A 694 18.34 -4.55 -0.53
CA ASP A 694 17.95 -5.79 -1.19
C ASP A 694 17.07 -6.66 -0.28
N LEU A 695 17.33 -6.64 1.03
CA LEU A 695 16.48 -7.27 2.02
C LEU A 695 15.07 -6.64 1.99
N TYR A 696 14.98 -5.31 2.04
CA TYR A 696 13.72 -4.59 1.95
C TYR A 696 12.94 -4.99 0.69
N TYR A 697 13.57 -5.00 -0.49
CA TYR A 697 12.91 -5.35 -1.74
C TYR A 697 12.49 -6.83 -1.80
N LYS A 698 13.31 -7.75 -1.28
CA LYS A 698 12.90 -9.16 -1.17
C LYS A 698 11.67 -9.32 -0.27
N LEU A 699 11.63 -8.60 0.85
CA LEU A 699 10.50 -8.65 1.78
C LEU A 699 9.24 -8.02 1.19
N ALA A 700 9.37 -6.89 0.47
CA ALA A 700 8.25 -6.27 -0.22
C ALA A 700 7.61 -7.19 -1.26
N ILE A 701 8.40 -8.08 -1.89
CA ILE A 701 7.89 -9.10 -2.84
C ILE A 701 7.30 -10.31 -2.12
N SER A 702 7.94 -10.78 -1.04
CA SER A 702 7.61 -12.06 -0.40
C SER A 702 6.58 -11.96 0.72
N THR A 703 6.32 -10.76 1.23
CA THR A 703 5.30 -10.54 2.27
C THR A 703 3.93 -10.39 1.65
N HIS A 704 3.00 -11.26 2.03
CA HIS A 704 1.65 -11.25 1.49
C HIS A 704 0.69 -10.47 2.38
N GLY A 705 -0.15 -9.64 1.77
CA GLY A 705 -1.27 -8.95 2.43
C GLY A 705 -0.88 -7.72 3.25
N SER A 706 0.39 -7.29 3.25
CA SER A 706 0.82 -6.02 3.86
C SER A 706 2.05 -5.46 3.16
N HIS A 707 2.33 -4.17 3.34
CA HIS A 707 3.42 -3.46 2.69
C HIS A 707 4.56 -3.19 3.68
N VAL A 708 5.63 -3.93 3.52
CA VAL A 708 6.86 -3.75 4.30
C VAL A 708 7.39 -2.33 4.12
N LYS A 709 7.80 -1.70 5.21
CA LYS A 709 8.38 -0.36 5.19
C LYS A 709 9.70 -0.31 5.93
N LEU A 710 10.57 0.59 5.48
CA LEU A 710 11.86 0.90 6.11
C LEU A 710 11.86 2.38 6.50
N TYR A 711 12.30 2.69 7.73
CA TYR A 711 12.22 4.03 8.28
C TYR A 711 13.56 4.46 8.90
N ASN A 712 13.81 5.75 8.90
CA ASN A 712 14.91 6.44 9.58
C ASN A 712 16.27 6.31 8.90
N GLU A 713 16.31 6.07 7.59
CA GLU A 713 17.53 5.92 6.78
C GLU A 713 18.45 7.14 6.92
N ARG A 714 17.87 8.36 6.95
CA ARG A 714 18.63 9.61 7.10
C ARG A 714 19.44 9.69 8.39
N SER A 715 18.99 9.05 9.45
CA SER A 715 19.68 9.01 10.73
C SER A 715 20.56 7.77 10.90
N TYR A 716 20.41 6.78 10.02
CA TYR A 716 21.13 5.52 10.05
C TYR A 716 22.29 5.47 9.04
N GLY A 717 22.05 5.91 7.80
CA GLY A 717 23.01 5.85 6.70
C GLY A 717 22.50 5.10 5.48
N ASN A 718 23.31 5.09 4.43
CA ASN A 718 22.96 4.56 3.12
C ASN A 718 22.62 3.06 3.17
N VAL A 719 21.38 2.70 2.87
CA VAL A 719 20.89 1.32 2.94
C VAL A 719 21.46 0.41 1.84
N TYR A 720 22.05 0.96 0.79
CA TYR A 720 22.70 0.21 -0.29
C TYR A 720 24.05 -0.36 0.15
N ASN A 721 24.76 0.35 1.04
CA ASN A 721 26.10 -0.01 1.51
C ASN A 721 26.07 -0.71 2.87
N ASN A 722 24.99 -0.58 3.63
CA ASN A 722 24.86 -1.25 4.92
C ASN A 722 24.38 -2.68 4.76
N LEU A 723 25.20 -3.63 5.20
CA LEU A 723 24.97 -5.06 5.04
C LEU A 723 24.46 -5.68 6.35
N MET A 724 23.66 -6.72 6.23
CA MET A 724 23.09 -7.43 7.37
C MET A 724 24.12 -8.20 8.20
N ASP A 725 25.30 -8.49 7.65
CA ASP A 725 26.36 -9.14 8.40
C ASP A 725 26.93 -8.29 9.55
N GLU A 726 26.68 -6.97 9.55
CA GLU A 726 26.99 -6.14 10.73
C GLU A 726 26.16 -6.53 11.95
N PHE A 727 24.96 -7.06 11.75
CA PHE A 727 24.10 -7.58 12.83
C PHE A 727 24.25 -9.10 12.99
N PHE A 728 24.41 -9.85 11.91
CA PHE A 728 24.37 -11.33 11.93
C PHE A 728 25.68 -12.02 11.53
N GLY A 729 26.68 -11.30 11.02
CA GLY A 729 27.93 -11.92 10.58
C GLY A 729 28.67 -12.60 11.72
N ASN A 730 29.29 -13.73 11.40
CA ASN A 730 30.17 -14.43 12.34
C ASN A 730 31.25 -13.48 12.85
N GLN A 731 31.44 -13.38 14.16
CA GLN A 731 32.65 -12.81 14.73
C GLN A 731 33.85 -13.54 14.13
N PRO A 732 34.98 -12.87 13.83
CA PRO A 732 36.18 -13.58 13.50
C PRO A 732 36.45 -14.58 14.64
N LEU A 733 36.44 -15.87 14.32
CA LEU A 733 36.75 -16.93 15.26
C LEU A 733 38.09 -16.56 15.92
N ILE A 734 38.07 -16.38 17.23
CA ILE A 734 39.33 -16.44 18.01
C ILE A 734 39.90 -17.80 17.67
N VAL A 735 41.04 -17.79 16.97
CA VAL A 735 41.73 -18.98 16.48
C VAL A 735 41.92 -19.95 17.65
N GLY A 736 41.14 -21.04 17.69
CA GLY A 736 41.23 -22.08 18.72
C GLY A 736 39.97 -22.89 19.06
N GLN A 737 38.78 -22.48 18.62
CA GLN A 737 37.59 -23.31 18.83
C GLN A 737 36.92 -23.64 17.48
N GLN A 738 37.08 -24.89 17.03
CA GLN A 738 36.17 -25.45 16.01
C GLN A 738 34.79 -25.61 16.62
N VAL A 739 33.92 -24.64 16.36
CA VAL A 739 32.49 -24.79 16.59
C VAL A 739 31.96 -25.66 15.45
N ALA A 740 31.59 -26.89 15.78
CA ALA A 740 30.88 -27.75 14.87
C ALA A 740 29.59 -27.01 14.41
N PHE A 741 29.48 -26.69 13.15
CA PHE A 741 28.27 -26.19 12.54
C PHE A 741 27.14 -27.17 12.87
N SER A 742 26.18 -26.73 13.69
CA SER A 742 24.96 -27.49 13.85
C SER A 742 24.20 -27.42 12.51
N PRO A 743 23.89 -28.56 11.89
CA PRO A 743 23.19 -28.60 10.60
C PRO A 743 21.76 -28.07 10.66
N HIS A 744 21.30 -27.58 11.81
CA HIS A 744 19.91 -27.31 12.09
C HIS A 744 19.31 -26.11 11.33
N CYS A 745 20.08 -25.05 11.07
CA CYS A 745 19.52 -23.87 10.39
C CYS A 745 19.44 -23.99 8.87
N SER A 746 20.36 -24.74 8.24
CA SER A 746 20.26 -24.99 6.79
C SER A 746 19.05 -25.85 6.40
N ASN A 747 18.45 -26.55 7.38
CA ASN A 747 17.27 -27.38 7.16
C ASN A 747 15.93 -26.68 7.43
N LEU A 748 15.94 -25.46 7.98
CA LEU A 748 14.72 -24.66 8.15
C LEU A 748 13.99 -24.40 6.82
N TRP A 749 14.77 -24.34 5.71
CA TRP A 749 14.27 -23.91 4.40
C TRP A 749 14.53 -24.91 3.25
N ARG A 750 15.06 -26.10 3.52
CA ARG A 750 15.16 -27.11 2.46
C ARG A 750 13.74 -27.54 2.06
N ASP A 751 13.40 -27.21 0.83
CA ASP A 751 12.22 -27.78 0.18
C ASP A 751 12.41 -29.31 0.14
N SER A 752 11.41 -30.02 0.62
CA SER A 752 11.23 -31.43 0.30
C SER A 752 10.91 -31.52 -1.19
N GLN A 753 11.92 -31.59 -2.02
CA GLN A 753 11.77 -32.16 -3.36
C GLN A 753 11.72 -33.66 -3.18
N GLU A 754 10.50 -34.21 -3.09
CA GLU A 754 10.07 -35.51 -3.60
C GLU A 754 8.56 -35.49 -3.77
#